data_690080c899e9677b30ab3da2a1b6e898
#
_entry.id   690080c899e9677b30ab3da2a1b6e898
#
_cell.length_a   1.000
_cell.length_b   1.000
_cell.length_c   1.000
_cell.angle_alpha   90.00
_cell.angle_beta   90.00
_cell.angle_gamma   90.00
#
_symmetry.space_group_name_H-M   'P 1'
#
loop_
_entity.id
_entity.type
_entity.pdbx_description
1 polymer ?
#
loop_
_entity_poly.entity_id
_entity_poly.type
_entity_poly.pdbx_seq_one_letter_code
_entity_poly.pdbx_strand_id
1 'polypeptide(L)'
;LALSSPVSLPHRAYRLLSRALAAPLLGWLWWRGRREPGYRQNLRQRLGFIPIDPEQLGCIWIHAASVGEVQAMQPLLHALLEEWPAHAVVVSTQTPTGARALQTHWGDQIRHVYAPIDTPGAVARFLNRLQPRLLILVERELWPEWLQQCRANAIPVALVNARLSEGSARTYRRWPGLMRPVWPQLTVAAADTTSAERLRGLGVPEPRLHDTGNLKFDVAVPAARVALAPELQGRTLLVAGSTHEGDEAAWLAIWSELSPVNPSWLLVLVPRHPQRFDEVAAHVQHSGLSFVRRSSGQAVAPGTQVLLIDAMGELMHWYQHASLCFVGGTLAPVGGHNPLEPMSVGQPVLFGPHVHNAAPLFEEIARSGAGERVRDARELAAAVQRWLMQPETWQRRAHAARELIARNQGASARTLAVVRPLWRPAHTGNVSRVRASVDAGRTAWFDPHHLSQVSARTFDPIAHVGGTALATGSGRGQALLVHEGGQGYVLRHYRRGGLMARLSHDRFWRAAPHDSRAMREFTLLRLMRSWQLPVPEPVAASHWPRAGLFYEADILVGLIPGSANVVQRLQQRPLAPAEWQALGRTIRQLHERQVFHADLNAHNLLLDPAGQAWIVDFDKCGVRTGGDWKPRNLERLRRSLRKEATRVAPYHWTEADWAPLMAGYQDLPAPP
;
A
#
# COMPACT_ATOMS: atom_id res chain seq x y z
N LEU A 1 -1.63 0.53 26.78
CA LEU A 1 -0.88 -0.70 27.09
C LEU A 1 -0.40 -1.38 25.81
N ALA A 2 0.53 -0.78 25.08
CA ALA A 2 1.34 -1.49 24.12
C ALA A 2 2.80 -1.41 24.58
N LEU A 3 3.05 -2.03 25.73
CA LEU A 3 4.37 -2.45 26.13
C LEU A 3 5.01 -3.14 24.92
N SER A 4 6.25 -2.85 24.64
CA SER A 4 7.13 -3.72 23.88
C SER A 4 7.23 -5.06 24.63
N SER A 5 6.14 -5.86 24.55
CA SER A 5 6.19 -7.24 25.00
C SER A 5 7.39 -7.87 24.31
N PRO A 6 8.28 -8.51 25.02
CA PRO A 6 9.44 -9.16 24.40
C PRO A 6 8.92 -10.01 23.26
N VAL A 7 9.54 -9.86 22.08
CA VAL A 7 9.17 -10.63 20.89
C VAL A 7 9.07 -12.08 21.30
N SER A 8 7.90 -12.70 21.15
CA SER A 8 7.65 -14.07 21.63
C SER A 8 8.67 -15.04 21.05
N LEU A 9 8.97 -16.11 21.76
CA LEU A 9 9.91 -17.12 21.29
C LEU A 9 9.54 -17.66 19.89
N PRO A 10 8.25 -17.97 19.58
CA PRO A 10 7.83 -18.35 18.24
C PRO A 10 8.12 -17.29 17.19
N HIS A 11 7.97 -16.03 17.51
CA HIS A 11 8.26 -14.95 16.56
C HIS A 11 9.77 -14.76 16.34
N ARG A 12 10.61 -15.00 17.36
CA ARG A 12 12.08 -15.01 17.19
C ARG A 12 12.52 -16.15 16.26
N ALA A 13 11.95 -17.34 16.44
CA ALA A 13 12.20 -18.49 15.56
C ALA A 13 11.75 -18.18 14.12
N TYR A 14 10.58 -17.59 13.94
CA TYR A 14 10.09 -17.13 12.64
C TYR A 14 11.05 -16.15 11.96
N ARG A 15 11.56 -15.16 12.69
CA ARG A 15 12.55 -14.18 12.18
C ARG A 15 13.85 -14.83 11.72
N LEU A 16 14.33 -15.84 12.42
CA LEU A 16 15.52 -16.59 12.01
C LEU A 16 15.24 -17.40 10.74
N LEU A 17 14.12 -18.12 10.71
CA LEU A 17 13.70 -18.91 9.56
C LEU A 17 13.47 -18.03 8.31
N SER A 18 12.75 -16.92 8.45
CA SER A 18 12.48 -15.99 7.34
C SER A 18 13.76 -15.39 6.75
N ARG A 19 14.77 -15.11 7.59
CA ARG A 19 16.09 -14.66 7.13
C ARG A 19 16.84 -15.75 6.35
N ALA A 20 16.81 -16.98 6.85
CA ALA A 20 17.45 -18.12 6.18
C ALA A 20 16.79 -18.43 4.83
N LEU A 21 15.46 -18.30 4.75
CA LEU A 21 14.69 -18.55 3.52
C LEU A 21 14.71 -17.37 2.52
N ALA A 22 15.19 -16.21 2.90
CA ALA A 22 15.20 -15.04 2.02
C ALA A 22 16.02 -15.24 0.73
N ALA A 23 17.23 -15.77 0.85
CA ALA A 23 18.11 -16.02 -0.31
C ALA A 23 17.55 -17.12 -1.24
N PRO A 24 17.11 -18.30 -0.75
CA PRO A 24 16.41 -19.28 -1.56
C PRO A 24 15.17 -18.73 -2.27
N LEU A 25 14.35 -17.93 -1.58
CA LEU A 25 13.17 -17.32 -2.18
C LEU A 25 13.51 -16.34 -3.33
N LEU A 26 14.52 -15.50 -3.12
CA LEU A 26 14.99 -14.59 -4.17
C LEU A 26 15.60 -15.35 -5.35
N GLY A 27 16.34 -16.43 -5.09
CA GLY A 27 16.86 -17.32 -6.11
C GLY A 27 15.75 -17.99 -6.92
N TRP A 28 14.70 -18.44 -6.24
CA TRP A 28 13.51 -19.01 -6.89
C TRP A 28 12.76 -17.98 -7.74
N LEU A 29 12.56 -16.76 -7.25
CA LEU A 29 11.94 -15.66 -8.02
C LEU A 29 12.77 -15.33 -9.27
N TRP A 30 14.11 -15.29 -9.12
CA TRP A 30 15.02 -15.05 -10.23
C TRP A 30 14.95 -16.18 -11.27
N TRP A 31 14.89 -17.44 -10.83
CA TRP A 31 14.75 -18.61 -11.70
C TRP A 31 13.39 -18.61 -12.40
N ARG A 32 12.28 -18.36 -11.67
CA ARG A 32 10.95 -18.21 -12.24
C ARG A 32 10.87 -17.11 -13.29
N GLY A 33 11.65 -16.05 -13.12
CA GLY A 33 11.80 -14.97 -14.08
C GLY A 33 12.44 -15.37 -15.43
N ARG A 34 12.84 -16.63 -15.61
CA ARG A 34 13.19 -17.18 -16.93
C ARG A 34 11.97 -17.37 -17.81
N ARG A 35 10.86 -17.77 -17.20
CA ARG A 35 9.58 -17.98 -17.91
C ARG A 35 8.75 -16.70 -17.95
N GLU A 36 8.78 -15.90 -16.91
CA GLU A 36 8.05 -14.64 -16.77
C GLU A 36 9.02 -13.52 -16.31
N PRO A 37 9.58 -12.73 -17.25
CA PRO A 37 10.64 -11.75 -16.98
C PRO A 37 10.31 -10.73 -15.88
N GLY A 38 9.03 -10.41 -15.67
CA GLY A 38 8.58 -9.49 -14.63
C GLY A 38 9.00 -9.87 -13.20
N TYR A 39 9.26 -11.16 -12.91
CA TYR A 39 9.76 -11.59 -11.59
C TYR A 39 11.20 -11.16 -11.31
N ARG A 40 12.01 -10.89 -12.34
CA ARG A 40 13.39 -10.37 -12.21
C ARG A 40 13.44 -8.87 -12.03
N GLN A 41 12.39 -8.18 -12.45
CA GLN A 41 12.32 -6.74 -12.34
C GLN A 41 12.14 -6.34 -10.87
N ASN A 42 12.79 -5.25 -10.50
CA ASN A 42 12.59 -4.62 -9.19
C ASN A 42 12.82 -5.53 -7.95
N LEU A 43 13.68 -6.57 -8.04
CA LEU A 43 14.00 -7.44 -6.90
C LEU A 43 14.46 -6.66 -5.66
N ARG A 44 15.11 -5.51 -5.83
CA ARG A 44 15.50 -4.62 -4.73
C ARG A 44 14.31 -4.09 -3.93
N GLN A 45 13.15 -3.89 -4.58
CA GLN A 45 11.93 -3.46 -3.88
C GLN A 45 11.45 -4.54 -2.90
N ARG A 46 11.57 -5.82 -3.27
CA ARG A 46 11.24 -6.96 -2.39
C ARG A 46 12.14 -7.05 -1.17
N LEU A 47 13.32 -6.46 -1.22
CA LEU A 47 14.22 -6.26 -0.07
C LEU A 47 13.93 -4.97 0.70
N GLY A 48 12.87 -4.25 0.35
CA GLY A 48 12.45 -2.99 0.97
C GLY A 48 13.13 -1.74 0.42
N PHE A 49 13.91 -1.86 -0.65
CA PHE A 49 14.56 -0.72 -1.30
C PHE A 49 13.65 -0.11 -2.37
N ILE A 50 12.50 0.41 -1.96
CA ILE A 50 11.62 1.21 -2.83
C ILE A 50 12.18 2.64 -2.97
N PRO A 51 11.97 3.33 -4.10
CA PRO A 51 12.24 4.76 -4.19
C PRO A 51 11.42 5.53 -3.16
N ILE A 52 12.01 6.51 -2.50
CA ILE A 52 11.26 7.42 -1.61
C ILE A 52 10.66 8.51 -2.50
N ASP A 53 9.37 8.68 -2.39
CA ASP A 53 8.67 9.81 -2.95
C ASP A 53 8.20 10.69 -1.79
N PRO A 54 8.71 11.92 -1.68
CA PRO A 54 8.38 12.79 -0.55
C PRO A 54 6.90 13.17 -0.52
N GLU A 55 6.23 13.23 -1.68
CA GLU A 55 4.80 13.54 -1.75
C GLU A 55 3.91 12.41 -1.23
N GLN A 56 4.45 11.21 -1.15
CA GLN A 56 3.73 10.01 -0.70
C GLN A 56 4.08 9.55 0.73
N LEU A 57 4.94 10.30 1.42
CA LEU A 57 5.21 10.02 2.83
C LEU A 57 3.92 10.20 3.66
N GLY A 58 3.62 9.19 4.47
CA GLY A 58 2.36 9.15 5.23
C GLY A 58 1.15 8.63 4.44
N CYS A 59 1.37 7.87 3.37
CA CYS A 59 0.33 7.32 2.50
C CYS A 59 -0.52 6.22 3.17
N ILE A 60 -1.58 5.85 2.48
CA ILE A 60 -2.29 4.57 2.67
C ILE A 60 -1.56 3.52 1.83
N TRP A 61 -1.02 2.52 2.48
CA TRP A 61 -0.43 1.36 1.81
C TRP A 61 -1.50 0.28 1.63
N ILE A 62 -1.86 -0.01 0.39
CA ILE A 62 -2.76 -1.11 0.05
C ILE A 62 -1.93 -2.27 -0.50
N HIS A 63 -2.18 -3.47 -0.01
CA HIS A 63 -1.55 -4.69 -0.52
C HIS A 63 -2.58 -5.64 -1.11
N ALA A 64 -2.43 -5.92 -2.41
CA ALA A 64 -3.18 -6.93 -3.16
C ALA A 64 -2.18 -7.82 -3.90
N ALA A 65 -1.99 -9.06 -3.44
CA ALA A 65 -0.89 -9.91 -3.88
C ALA A 65 -0.98 -10.33 -5.34
N SER A 66 -2.20 -10.59 -5.83
CA SER A 66 -2.49 -11.21 -7.12
C SER A 66 -3.45 -10.38 -7.98
N VAL A 67 -3.60 -10.79 -9.26
CA VAL A 67 -4.59 -10.19 -10.18
C VAL A 67 -6.01 -10.25 -9.60
N GLY A 68 -6.40 -11.37 -8.99
CA GLY A 68 -7.74 -11.54 -8.44
C GLY A 68 -8.03 -10.57 -7.29
N GLU A 69 -7.03 -10.30 -6.44
CA GLU A 69 -7.14 -9.34 -5.35
C GLU A 69 -7.13 -7.89 -5.86
N VAL A 70 -6.29 -7.59 -6.87
CA VAL A 70 -6.30 -6.29 -7.54
C VAL A 70 -7.67 -6.01 -8.16
N GLN A 71 -8.28 -6.99 -8.84
CA GLN A 71 -9.62 -6.84 -9.38
C GLN A 71 -10.69 -6.68 -8.29
N ALA A 72 -10.59 -7.47 -7.22
CA ALA A 72 -11.54 -7.41 -6.11
C ALA A 72 -11.54 -6.06 -5.38
N MET A 73 -10.38 -5.41 -5.27
CA MET A 73 -10.27 -4.13 -4.57
C MET A 73 -10.66 -2.91 -5.44
N GLN A 74 -10.85 -3.07 -6.76
CA GLN A 74 -11.13 -1.94 -7.67
C GLN A 74 -12.27 -1.03 -7.18
N PRO A 75 -13.45 -1.55 -6.80
CA PRO A 75 -14.54 -0.70 -6.33
C PRO A 75 -14.18 0.07 -5.05
N LEU A 76 -13.46 -0.58 -4.13
CA LEU A 76 -12.98 0.09 -2.92
C LEU A 76 -11.93 1.16 -3.24
N LEU A 77 -11.05 0.87 -4.19
CA LEU A 77 -10.01 1.83 -4.60
C LEU A 77 -10.61 3.08 -5.25
N HIS A 78 -11.65 2.92 -6.10
CA HIS A 78 -12.43 4.05 -6.62
C HIS A 78 -13.02 4.88 -5.48
N ALA A 79 -13.73 4.26 -4.55
CA ALA A 79 -14.33 4.95 -3.41
C ALA A 79 -13.30 5.65 -2.51
N LEU A 80 -12.10 5.05 -2.34
CA LEU A 80 -11.00 5.68 -1.63
C LEU A 80 -10.48 6.93 -2.34
N LEU A 81 -10.39 6.91 -3.67
CA LEU A 81 -9.85 8.01 -4.47
C LEU A 81 -10.85 9.17 -4.65
N GLU A 82 -12.13 8.93 -4.46
CA GLU A 82 -13.14 9.99 -4.36
C GLU A 82 -12.96 10.83 -3.08
N GLU A 83 -12.50 10.21 -1.99
CA GLU A 83 -12.31 10.90 -0.70
C GLU A 83 -10.88 11.39 -0.50
N TRP A 84 -9.88 10.69 -1.04
CA TRP A 84 -8.46 10.97 -0.82
C TRP A 84 -7.69 11.09 -2.13
N PRO A 85 -6.78 12.04 -2.22
CA PRO A 85 -6.03 12.25 -3.45
C PRO A 85 -5.16 11.03 -3.80
N ALA A 86 -5.01 10.76 -5.09
CA ALA A 86 -4.29 9.58 -5.60
C ALA A 86 -2.85 9.43 -5.06
N HIS A 87 -2.15 10.55 -4.83
CA HIS A 87 -0.81 10.52 -4.24
C HIS A 87 -0.79 10.01 -2.79
N ALA A 88 -1.91 10.04 -2.07
CA ALA A 88 -2.01 9.47 -0.72
C ALA A 88 -2.13 7.95 -0.72
N VAL A 89 -2.22 7.30 -1.88
CA VAL A 89 -2.39 5.85 -2.01
C VAL A 89 -1.20 5.22 -2.73
N VAL A 90 -0.63 4.18 -2.14
CA VAL A 90 0.40 3.33 -2.75
C VAL A 90 -0.07 1.89 -2.73
N VAL A 91 -0.09 1.25 -3.88
CA VAL A 91 -0.50 -0.14 -4.01
C VAL A 91 0.70 -1.04 -4.21
N SER A 92 0.76 -2.14 -3.47
CA SER A 92 1.79 -3.16 -3.66
C SER A 92 1.21 -4.50 -4.10
N THR A 93 1.96 -5.20 -4.94
CA THR A 93 1.62 -6.56 -5.38
C THR A 93 2.75 -7.54 -5.13
N GLN A 94 2.44 -8.86 -5.17
CA GLN A 94 3.45 -9.93 -5.16
C GLN A 94 3.79 -10.41 -6.58
N THR A 95 2.86 -10.31 -7.53
CA THR A 95 2.99 -10.90 -8.87
C THR A 95 3.12 -9.82 -9.96
N PRO A 96 3.90 -10.09 -11.02
CA PRO A 96 3.97 -9.20 -12.19
C PRO A 96 2.62 -9.02 -12.90
N THR A 97 1.80 -10.06 -12.89
CA THR A 97 0.45 -10.02 -13.47
C THR A 97 -0.47 -9.09 -12.68
N GLY A 98 -0.37 -9.09 -11.33
CA GLY A 98 -1.08 -8.14 -10.48
C GLY A 98 -0.63 -6.69 -10.74
N ALA A 99 0.68 -6.48 -10.89
CA ALA A 99 1.24 -5.17 -11.23
C ALA A 99 0.70 -4.65 -12.59
N ARG A 100 0.67 -5.52 -13.61
CA ARG A 100 0.10 -5.18 -14.92
C ARG A 100 -1.40 -4.86 -14.87
N ALA A 101 -2.17 -5.64 -14.09
CA ALA A 101 -3.60 -5.38 -13.92
C ALA A 101 -3.86 -4.00 -13.29
N LEU A 102 -3.07 -3.62 -12.28
CA LEU A 102 -3.14 -2.29 -11.69
C LEU A 102 -2.78 -1.20 -12.71
N GLN A 103 -1.68 -1.37 -13.43
CA GLN A 103 -1.21 -0.42 -14.45
C GLN A 103 -2.22 -0.24 -15.59
N THR A 104 -2.88 -1.31 -16.02
CA THR A 104 -3.90 -1.25 -17.08
C THR A 104 -5.10 -0.39 -16.68
N HIS A 105 -5.52 -0.44 -15.41
CA HIS A 105 -6.69 0.30 -14.95
C HIS A 105 -6.38 1.73 -14.48
N TRP A 106 -5.23 1.96 -13.86
CA TRP A 106 -4.90 3.19 -13.17
C TRP A 106 -3.70 3.95 -13.76
N GLY A 107 -2.94 3.32 -14.66
CA GLY A 107 -1.76 3.94 -15.27
C GLY A 107 -0.81 4.50 -14.21
N ASP A 108 -0.38 5.74 -14.41
CA ASP A 108 0.49 6.47 -13.49
C ASP A 108 -0.26 7.23 -12.39
N GLN A 109 -1.60 7.12 -12.34
CA GLN A 109 -2.39 7.78 -11.29
C GLN A 109 -2.10 7.20 -9.92
N ILE A 110 -1.82 5.89 -9.85
CA ILE A 110 -1.52 5.20 -8.60
C ILE A 110 -0.12 4.60 -8.67
N ARG A 111 0.68 4.95 -7.69
CA ARG A 111 2.00 4.36 -7.57
C ARG A 111 1.92 2.88 -7.20
N HIS A 112 2.58 2.07 -8.00
CA HIS A 112 2.82 0.66 -7.72
C HIS A 112 4.24 0.41 -7.19
N VAL A 113 4.37 -0.51 -6.23
CA VAL A 113 5.64 -1.08 -5.76
C VAL A 113 5.48 -2.58 -5.52
N TYR A 114 6.58 -3.34 -5.61
CA TYR A 114 6.54 -4.72 -5.14
C TYR A 114 6.65 -4.79 -3.63
N ALA A 115 5.81 -5.62 -3.01
CA ALA A 115 5.78 -5.81 -1.57
C ALA A 115 7.10 -6.40 -1.04
N PRO A 116 7.52 -6.04 0.18
CA PRO A 116 8.72 -6.60 0.78
C PRO A 116 8.52 -8.07 1.15
N ILE A 117 9.57 -8.90 1.06
CA ILE A 117 9.56 -10.24 1.66
C ILE A 117 9.44 -10.10 3.18
N ASP A 118 8.78 -11.07 3.83
CA ASP A 118 8.44 -10.99 5.25
C ASP A 118 9.65 -11.28 6.16
N THR A 119 10.70 -10.47 6.00
CA THR A 119 11.90 -10.51 6.85
C THR A 119 12.06 -9.20 7.62
N PRO A 120 12.64 -9.22 8.85
CA PRO A 120 12.77 -8.02 9.67
C PRO A 120 13.44 -6.85 8.97
N GLY A 121 14.51 -7.11 8.22
CA GLY A 121 15.26 -6.06 7.55
C GLY A 121 14.56 -5.50 6.31
N ALA A 122 13.88 -6.33 5.50
CA ALA A 122 13.16 -5.88 4.32
C ALA A 122 11.93 -5.04 4.72
N VAL A 123 11.16 -5.53 5.69
CA VAL A 123 9.97 -4.83 6.20
C VAL A 123 10.35 -3.50 6.85
N ALA A 124 11.37 -3.47 7.71
CA ALA A 124 11.84 -2.23 8.34
C ALA A 124 12.27 -1.18 7.30
N ARG A 125 13.03 -1.59 6.29
CA ARG A 125 13.44 -0.66 5.21
C ARG A 125 12.26 -0.15 4.42
N PHE A 126 11.32 -1.03 4.09
CA PHE A 126 10.10 -0.68 3.34
C PHE A 126 9.27 0.35 4.12
N LEU A 127 8.95 0.07 5.39
CA LEU A 127 8.18 0.97 6.24
C LEU A 127 8.88 2.31 6.46
N ASN A 128 10.21 2.31 6.65
CA ASN A 128 10.98 3.55 6.80
C ASN A 128 10.99 4.41 5.54
N ARG A 129 10.88 3.80 4.35
CA ARG A 129 10.88 4.52 3.07
C ARG A 129 9.49 4.98 2.65
N LEU A 130 8.46 4.19 2.95
CA LEU A 130 7.08 4.50 2.62
C LEU A 130 6.39 5.35 3.69
N GLN A 131 6.72 5.12 4.98
CA GLN A 131 6.10 5.73 6.15
C GLN A 131 4.57 5.70 6.12
N PRO A 132 3.94 4.54 5.88
CA PRO A 132 2.50 4.48 5.74
C PRO A 132 1.82 4.80 7.07
N ARG A 133 0.67 5.46 7.03
CA ARG A 133 -0.18 5.72 8.21
C ARG A 133 -1.31 4.72 8.36
N LEU A 134 -1.57 3.95 7.33
CA LEU A 134 -2.56 2.89 7.31
C LEU A 134 -2.06 1.79 6.35
N LEU A 135 -2.16 0.55 6.78
CA LEU A 135 -2.00 -0.62 5.91
C LEU A 135 -3.36 -1.26 5.68
N ILE A 136 -3.74 -1.42 4.41
CA ILE A 136 -4.92 -2.17 3.99
C ILE A 136 -4.44 -3.45 3.30
N LEU A 137 -4.80 -4.60 3.88
CA LEU A 137 -4.53 -5.93 3.33
C LEU A 137 -5.80 -6.46 2.67
N VAL A 138 -5.68 -7.00 1.46
CA VAL A 138 -6.81 -7.57 0.72
C VAL A 138 -6.87 -9.09 0.90
N GLU A 139 -8.05 -9.61 1.15
CA GLU A 139 -8.41 -11.02 1.32
C GLU A 139 -7.73 -11.73 2.50
N ARG A 140 -6.49 -12.24 2.38
CA ARG A 140 -5.87 -13.11 3.41
C ARG A 140 -4.35 -12.95 3.56
N GLU A 141 -3.82 -11.84 3.12
CA GLU A 141 -2.39 -11.55 3.12
C GLU A 141 -1.86 -11.14 4.51
N LEU A 142 -1.93 -12.09 5.46
CA LEU A 142 -1.53 -11.89 6.85
C LEU A 142 -0.07 -12.31 7.06
N TRP A 143 0.86 -11.38 6.90
CA TRP A 143 2.30 -11.58 7.05
C TRP A 143 2.78 -11.23 8.46
N PRO A 144 3.30 -12.21 9.24
CA PRO A 144 3.58 -11.99 10.67
C PRO A 144 4.54 -10.85 10.99
N GLU A 145 5.60 -10.69 10.21
CA GLU A 145 6.58 -9.63 10.45
C GLU A 145 6.04 -8.26 10.03
N TRP A 146 5.25 -8.16 8.96
CA TRP A 146 4.57 -6.92 8.58
C TRP A 146 3.66 -6.43 9.70
N LEU A 147 2.81 -7.32 10.19
CA LEU A 147 1.85 -7.02 11.25
C LEU A 147 2.53 -6.62 12.56
N GLN A 148 3.61 -7.35 12.91
CA GLN A 148 4.38 -7.03 14.11
C GLN A 148 5.10 -5.67 14.01
N GLN A 149 5.65 -5.33 12.85
CA GLN A 149 6.30 -4.04 12.66
C GLN A 149 5.30 -2.89 12.53
N CYS A 150 4.16 -3.10 11.86
CA CYS A 150 3.06 -2.12 11.87
C CYS A 150 2.61 -1.84 13.31
N ARG A 151 2.43 -2.87 14.13
CA ARG A 151 2.13 -2.72 15.55
C ARG A 151 3.20 -1.91 16.29
N ALA A 152 4.47 -2.25 16.10
CA ALA A 152 5.58 -1.56 16.77
C ALA A 152 5.69 -0.07 16.39
N ASN A 153 5.25 0.29 15.18
CA ASN A 153 5.24 1.66 14.67
C ASN A 153 3.88 2.36 14.81
N ALA A 154 2.92 1.76 15.53
CA ALA A 154 1.56 2.28 15.69
C ALA A 154 0.82 2.56 14.35
N ILE A 155 1.12 1.78 13.32
CA ILE A 155 0.44 1.82 12.03
C ILE A 155 -0.81 0.94 12.14
N PRO A 156 -2.02 1.49 12.03
CA PRO A 156 -3.24 0.70 12.00
C PRO A 156 -3.26 -0.22 10.77
N VAL A 157 -3.85 -1.41 10.95
CA VAL A 157 -3.99 -2.40 9.87
C VAL A 157 -5.44 -2.79 9.70
N ALA A 158 -5.95 -2.66 8.48
CA ALA A 158 -7.25 -3.16 8.07
C ALA A 158 -7.08 -4.38 7.16
N LEU A 159 -7.78 -5.46 7.45
CA LEU A 159 -7.95 -6.60 6.55
C LEU A 159 -9.32 -6.46 5.88
N VAL A 160 -9.34 -6.18 4.58
CA VAL A 160 -10.56 -5.93 3.82
C VAL A 160 -10.88 -7.09 2.87
N ASN A 161 -12.17 -7.27 2.56
CA ASN A 161 -12.65 -8.44 1.82
C ASN A 161 -12.14 -9.75 2.43
N ALA A 162 -12.06 -9.78 3.76
CA ALA A 162 -11.39 -10.85 4.50
C ALA A 162 -12.09 -12.20 4.26
N ARG A 163 -11.33 -13.16 3.77
CA ARG A 163 -11.77 -14.53 3.53
C ARG A 163 -10.86 -15.50 4.26
N LEU A 164 -11.45 -16.33 5.09
CA LEU A 164 -10.70 -17.31 5.86
C LEU A 164 -11.29 -18.71 5.69
N SER A 165 -10.54 -19.58 5.00
CA SER A 165 -10.91 -20.99 4.90
C SER A 165 -10.70 -21.71 6.24
N GLU A 166 -11.41 -22.83 6.45
CA GLU A 166 -11.23 -23.65 7.65
C GLU A 166 -9.80 -24.20 7.78
N GLY A 167 -9.16 -24.53 6.65
CA GLY A 167 -7.75 -24.97 6.64
C GLY A 167 -6.81 -23.88 7.13
N SER A 168 -7.01 -22.64 6.69
CA SER A 168 -6.23 -21.49 7.15
C SER A 168 -6.48 -21.19 8.63
N ALA A 169 -7.74 -21.23 9.06
CA ALA A 169 -8.10 -21.03 10.48
C ALA A 169 -7.43 -22.08 11.38
N ARG A 170 -7.43 -23.37 10.96
CA ARG A 170 -6.71 -24.45 11.66
C ARG A 170 -5.20 -24.17 11.75
N THR A 171 -4.60 -23.69 10.68
CA THR A 171 -3.17 -23.34 10.66
C THR A 171 -2.84 -22.25 11.67
N TYR A 172 -3.64 -21.18 11.72
CA TYR A 172 -3.43 -20.11 12.70
C TYR A 172 -3.67 -20.56 14.14
N ARG A 173 -4.64 -21.45 14.40
CA ARG A 173 -4.83 -22.06 15.73
C ARG A 173 -3.66 -22.91 16.16
N ARG A 174 -2.97 -23.59 15.21
CA ARG A 174 -1.79 -24.45 15.49
C ARG A 174 -0.55 -23.62 15.87
N TRP A 175 -0.46 -22.36 15.43
CA TRP A 175 0.67 -21.48 15.69
C TRP A 175 0.25 -20.19 16.41
N PRO A 176 -0.39 -20.26 17.59
CA PRO A 176 -1.01 -19.11 18.23
C PRO A 176 0.01 -18.05 18.65
N GLY A 177 1.23 -18.45 19.04
CA GLY A 177 2.27 -17.53 19.49
C GLY A 177 2.77 -16.55 18.41
N LEU A 178 2.48 -16.81 17.14
CA LEU A 178 2.89 -15.96 16.03
C LEU A 178 1.88 -14.84 15.77
N MET A 179 0.58 -15.17 15.81
CA MET A 179 -0.48 -14.23 15.39
C MET A 179 -1.31 -13.68 16.57
N ARG A 180 -1.38 -14.38 17.71
CA ARG A 180 -2.17 -13.95 18.87
C ARG A 180 -1.91 -12.51 19.34
N PRO A 181 -0.66 -11.99 19.29
CA PRO A 181 -0.39 -10.59 19.67
C PRO A 181 -0.93 -9.57 18.68
N VAL A 182 -1.31 -9.99 17.46
CA VAL A 182 -1.71 -9.12 16.34
C VAL A 182 -3.24 -9.00 16.25
N TRP A 183 -3.98 -10.09 16.48
CA TRP A 183 -5.44 -10.12 16.34
C TRP A 183 -6.17 -8.98 17.04
N PRO A 184 -5.82 -8.58 18.28
CA PRO A 184 -6.51 -7.50 19.00
C PRO A 184 -6.40 -6.13 18.34
N GLN A 185 -5.45 -5.93 17.43
CA GLN A 185 -5.19 -4.64 16.77
C GLN A 185 -5.65 -4.60 15.31
N LEU A 186 -5.99 -5.76 14.75
CA LEU A 186 -6.45 -5.87 13.40
C LEU A 186 -7.92 -5.43 13.30
N THR A 187 -8.22 -4.50 12.42
CA THR A 187 -9.60 -4.19 12.04
C THR A 187 -9.95 -5.01 10.81
N VAL A 188 -11.08 -5.69 10.85
CA VAL A 188 -11.48 -6.63 9.82
C VAL A 188 -12.81 -6.24 9.19
N ALA A 189 -12.83 -6.13 7.87
CA ALA A 189 -14.01 -6.07 7.04
C ALA A 189 -14.16 -7.42 6.31
N ALA A 190 -14.96 -8.32 6.88
CA ALA A 190 -15.14 -9.68 6.37
C ALA A 190 -16.02 -9.69 5.13
N ALA A 191 -15.67 -10.56 4.17
CA ALA A 191 -16.43 -10.76 2.95
C ALA A 191 -17.71 -11.61 3.13
N ASP A 192 -17.78 -12.35 4.22
CA ASP A 192 -18.90 -13.22 4.57
C ASP A 192 -18.90 -13.53 6.07
N THR A 193 -20.10 -13.89 6.57
CA THR A 193 -20.34 -14.21 7.99
C THR A 193 -19.48 -15.38 8.48
N THR A 194 -19.24 -16.39 7.64
CA THR A 194 -18.41 -17.57 8.00
C THR A 194 -16.96 -17.17 8.25
N SER A 195 -16.42 -16.29 7.41
CA SER A 195 -15.08 -15.74 7.62
C SER A 195 -15.00 -14.86 8.87
N ALA A 196 -16.04 -14.07 9.14
CA ALA A 196 -16.15 -13.28 10.38
C ALA A 196 -16.15 -14.16 11.62
N GLU A 197 -16.95 -15.22 11.67
CA GLU A 197 -16.99 -16.17 12.78
C GLU A 197 -15.63 -16.85 13.03
N ARG A 198 -14.95 -17.26 11.98
CA ARG A 198 -13.61 -17.85 12.08
C ARG A 198 -12.57 -16.87 12.63
N LEU A 199 -12.62 -15.62 12.20
CA LEU A 199 -11.71 -14.56 12.69
C LEU A 199 -12.00 -14.18 14.14
N ARG A 200 -13.27 -14.16 14.54
CA ARG A 200 -13.70 -14.05 15.97
C ARG A 200 -13.09 -15.17 16.79
N GLY A 201 -13.20 -16.41 16.32
CA GLY A 201 -12.60 -17.59 16.98
C GLY A 201 -11.08 -17.59 17.07
N LEU A 202 -10.38 -16.76 16.28
CA LEU A 202 -8.94 -16.55 16.36
C LEU A 202 -8.54 -15.41 17.32
N GLY A 203 -9.51 -14.61 17.81
CA GLY A 203 -9.28 -13.55 18.79
C GLY A 203 -9.32 -12.13 18.24
N VAL A 204 -9.93 -11.90 17.06
CA VAL A 204 -10.27 -10.56 16.60
C VAL A 204 -11.42 -10.04 17.48
N PRO A 205 -11.28 -8.86 18.13
CA PRO A 205 -12.31 -8.32 19.00
C PRO A 205 -13.56 -7.89 18.22
N GLU A 206 -14.73 -8.09 18.82
CA GLU A 206 -16.02 -7.75 18.21
C GLU A 206 -16.11 -6.29 17.69
N PRO A 207 -15.62 -5.26 18.42
CA PRO A 207 -15.67 -3.88 17.92
C PRO A 207 -14.77 -3.62 16.69
N ARG A 208 -13.93 -4.58 16.31
CA ARG A 208 -13.03 -4.48 15.15
C ARG A 208 -13.37 -5.48 14.05
N LEU A 209 -14.45 -6.21 14.19
CA LEU A 209 -14.88 -7.24 13.25
C LEU A 209 -16.22 -6.83 12.63
N HIS A 210 -16.21 -6.56 11.35
CA HIS A 210 -17.37 -6.07 10.60
C HIS A 210 -17.66 -7.02 9.44
N ASP A 211 -18.89 -7.45 9.28
CA ASP A 211 -19.36 -8.14 8.09
C ASP A 211 -19.78 -7.09 7.05
N THR A 212 -18.91 -6.83 6.08
CA THR A 212 -19.11 -5.79 5.07
C THR A 212 -19.56 -6.35 3.72
N GLY A 213 -19.55 -7.66 3.55
CA GLY A 213 -19.81 -8.31 2.28
C GLY A 213 -18.60 -8.33 1.34
N ASN A 214 -18.78 -8.98 0.20
CA ASN A 214 -17.71 -9.23 -0.73
C ASN A 214 -17.59 -8.12 -1.77
N LEU A 215 -16.45 -7.44 -1.82
CA LEU A 215 -16.17 -6.33 -2.75
C LEU A 215 -16.38 -6.69 -4.23
N LYS A 216 -16.26 -7.97 -4.58
CA LYS A 216 -16.45 -8.43 -5.98
C LYS A 216 -17.86 -8.17 -6.50
N PHE A 217 -18.85 -8.03 -5.62
CA PHE A 217 -20.24 -7.75 -6.02
C PHE A 217 -20.49 -6.27 -6.39
N ASP A 218 -19.61 -5.38 -6.05
CA ASP A 218 -19.67 -3.96 -6.42
C ASP A 218 -19.08 -3.74 -7.83
N VAL A 219 -19.57 -4.48 -8.80
CA VAL A 219 -19.17 -4.33 -10.20
C VAL A 219 -19.67 -2.98 -10.70
N ALA A 220 -18.79 -2.22 -11.35
CA ALA A 220 -19.18 -0.97 -12.00
C ALA A 220 -20.18 -1.28 -13.15
N VAL A 221 -21.39 -0.77 -12.99
CA VAL A 221 -22.42 -0.82 -14.05
C VAL A 221 -22.34 0.49 -14.82
N PRO A 222 -22.30 0.48 -16.17
CA PRO A 222 -22.38 1.69 -16.96
C PRO A 222 -23.63 2.51 -16.59
N ALA A 223 -23.43 3.79 -16.34
CA ALA A 223 -24.49 4.69 -15.86
C ALA A 223 -25.67 4.85 -16.84
N ALA A 224 -25.44 4.65 -18.13
CA ALA A 224 -26.44 4.74 -19.17
C ALA A 224 -26.53 3.43 -19.97
N ARG A 225 -27.75 2.97 -20.22
CA ARG A 225 -28.01 1.90 -21.18
C ARG A 225 -27.99 2.50 -22.58
N VAL A 226 -26.92 2.24 -23.33
CA VAL A 226 -26.82 2.67 -24.72
C VAL A 226 -27.84 1.84 -25.54
N ALA A 227 -28.68 2.50 -26.34
CA ALA A 227 -29.67 1.80 -27.16
C ALA A 227 -29.00 0.84 -28.16
N LEU A 228 -29.66 -0.29 -28.42
CA LEU A 228 -29.30 -1.19 -29.52
C LEU A 228 -29.48 -0.49 -30.85
N ALA A 229 -28.62 -0.84 -31.80
CA ALA A 229 -28.82 -0.47 -33.20
C ALA A 229 -30.22 -0.95 -33.71
N PRO A 230 -30.90 -0.15 -34.56
CA PRO A 230 -32.26 -0.47 -34.97
C PRO A 230 -32.42 -1.87 -35.55
N GLU A 231 -31.45 -2.37 -36.29
CA GLU A 231 -31.43 -3.69 -36.90
C GLU A 231 -31.36 -4.85 -35.90
N LEU A 232 -31.00 -4.57 -34.65
CA LEU A 232 -30.97 -5.57 -33.56
C LEU A 232 -32.24 -5.56 -32.71
N GLN A 233 -33.11 -4.57 -32.91
CA GLN A 233 -34.36 -4.47 -32.16
C GLN A 233 -35.28 -5.62 -32.50
N GLY A 234 -35.87 -6.24 -31.49
CA GLY A 234 -36.74 -7.41 -31.66
C GLY A 234 -36.02 -8.76 -31.83
N ARG A 235 -34.68 -8.78 -31.87
CA ARG A 235 -33.90 -10.02 -31.85
C ARG A 235 -33.65 -10.52 -30.43
N THR A 236 -33.63 -11.82 -30.27
CA THR A 236 -33.24 -12.49 -29.01
C THR A 236 -31.72 -12.66 -28.99
N LEU A 237 -31.03 -11.88 -28.16
CA LEU A 237 -29.57 -11.87 -28.09
C LEU A 237 -29.05 -12.90 -27.06
N LEU A 238 -28.27 -13.87 -27.53
CA LEU A 238 -27.55 -14.79 -26.65
C LEU A 238 -26.08 -14.37 -26.60
N VAL A 239 -25.63 -13.90 -25.45
CA VAL A 239 -24.27 -13.35 -25.31
C VAL A 239 -23.35 -14.38 -24.66
N ALA A 240 -22.42 -14.89 -25.45
CA ALA A 240 -21.31 -15.69 -24.95
C ALA A 240 -20.08 -14.78 -24.71
N GLY A 241 -19.88 -14.38 -23.45
CA GLY A 241 -18.89 -13.36 -23.09
C GLY A 241 -17.58 -13.93 -22.60
N SER A 242 -16.48 -13.31 -23.00
CA SER A 242 -15.10 -13.69 -22.65
C SER A 242 -14.76 -15.13 -23.03
N THR A 243 -15.08 -15.53 -24.26
CA THR A 243 -14.94 -16.92 -24.73
C THR A 243 -13.50 -17.31 -25.04
N HIS A 244 -13.26 -18.60 -25.01
CA HIS A 244 -12.04 -19.30 -25.42
C HIS A 244 -12.38 -20.42 -26.42
N GLU A 245 -11.38 -21.02 -27.04
CA GLU A 245 -11.50 -22.01 -28.10
C GLU A 245 -12.53 -23.11 -27.80
N GLY A 246 -12.47 -23.72 -26.61
CA GLY A 246 -13.44 -24.76 -26.22
C GLY A 246 -14.87 -24.26 -26.04
N ASP A 247 -15.04 -23.02 -25.57
CA ASP A 247 -16.39 -22.41 -25.45
C ASP A 247 -16.94 -22.09 -26.83
N GLU A 248 -16.12 -21.52 -27.71
CA GLU A 248 -16.50 -21.14 -29.08
C GLU A 248 -16.91 -22.36 -29.91
N ALA A 249 -16.11 -23.43 -29.84
CA ALA A 249 -16.43 -24.69 -30.52
C ALA A 249 -17.77 -25.27 -30.06
N ALA A 250 -18.03 -25.26 -28.73
CA ALA A 250 -19.30 -25.73 -28.17
C ALA A 250 -20.48 -24.88 -28.65
N TRP A 251 -20.35 -23.54 -28.64
CA TRP A 251 -21.39 -22.63 -29.08
C TRP A 251 -21.67 -22.76 -30.57
N LEU A 252 -20.65 -22.83 -31.44
CA LEU A 252 -20.83 -22.97 -32.89
C LEU A 252 -21.48 -24.32 -33.27
N ALA A 253 -21.10 -25.41 -32.59
CA ALA A 253 -21.70 -26.72 -32.81
C ALA A 253 -23.20 -26.71 -32.54
N ILE A 254 -23.66 -26.20 -31.39
CA ILE A 254 -25.09 -26.15 -31.07
C ILE A 254 -25.83 -25.08 -31.88
N TRP A 255 -25.15 -24.00 -32.28
CA TRP A 255 -25.75 -22.87 -32.98
C TRP A 255 -26.18 -23.25 -34.41
N SER A 256 -25.42 -24.13 -35.06
CA SER A 256 -25.81 -24.70 -36.38
C SER A 256 -27.12 -25.45 -36.35
N GLU A 257 -27.51 -26.00 -35.19
CA GLU A 257 -28.79 -26.72 -35.00
C GLU A 257 -29.90 -25.79 -34.51
N LEU A 258 -29.59 -24.84 -33.61
CA LEU A 258 -30.58 -23.99 -32.97
C LEU A 258 -31.01 -22.78 -33.82
N SER A 259 -30.10 -22.19 -34.59
CA SER A 259 -30.40 -20.95 -35.33
C SER A 259 -31.39 -21.15 -36.51
N PRO A 260 -31.38 -22.27 -37.26
CA PRO A 260 -32.35 -22.46 -38.35
C PRO A 260 -33.80 -22.53 -37.88
N VAL A 261 -34.03 -23.08 -36.70
CA VAL A 261 -35.40 -23.21 -36.12
C VAL A 261 -35.82 -21.99 -35.30
N ASN A 262 -34.90 -21.07 -35.05
CA ASN A 262 -35.13 -19.84 -34.31
C ASN A 262 -34.51 -18.63 -35.04
N PRO A 263 -35.02 -18.17 -36.17
CA PRO A 263 -34.40 -17.16 -37.03
C PRO A 263 -34.30 -15.77 -36.36
N SER A 264 -35.08 -15.51 -35.33
CA SER A 264 -34.96 -14.26 -34.53
C SER A 264 -33.81 -14.28 -33.52
N TRP A 265 -33.18 -15.42 -33.27
CA TRP A 265 -32.09 -15.53 -32.34
C TRP A 265 -30.78 -15.10 -32.99
N LEU A 266 -29.91 -14.43 -32.19
CA LEU A 266 -28.59 -13.98 -32.62
C LEU A 266 -27.57 -14.35 -31.54
N LEU A 267 -26.55 -15.12 -31.92
CA LEU A 267 -25.42 -15.38 -31.05
C LEU A 267 -24.45 -14.17 -31.11
N VAL A 268 -24.27 -13.52 -30.01
CA VAL A 268 -23.25 -12.48 -29.82
C VAL A 268 -22.02 -13.13 -29.16
N LEU A 269 -20.99 -13.36 -29.96
CA LEU A 269 -19.77 -14.05 -29.55
C LEU A 269 -18.69 -13.03 -29.23
N VAL A 270 -18.18 -13.01 -27.97
CA VAL A 270 -17.25 -12.02 -27.49
C VAL A 270 -15.96 -12.70 -26.97
N PRO A 271 -14.93 -12.89 -27.84
CA PRO A 271 -13.69 -13.55 -27.45
C PRO A 271 -12.90 -12.74 -26.44
N ARG A 272 -12.23 -13.42 -25.50
CA ARG A 272 -11.50 -12.77 -24.41
C ARG A 272 -10.22 -12.05 -24.87
N HIS A 273 -9.55 -12.56 -25.90
CA HIS A 273 -8.23 -12.11 -26.31
C HIS A 273 -8.24 -11.50 -27.70
N PRO A 274 -7.82 -10.25 -27.88
CA PRO A 274 -7.80 -9.59 -29.19
C PRO A 274 -6.97 -10.34 -30.24
N GLN A 275 -5.93 -11.04 -29.83
CA GLN A 275 -5.04 -11.81 -30.71
C GLN A 275 -5.76 -12.98 -31.39
N ARG A 276 -6.93 -13.38 -30.87
CA ARG A 276 -7.72 -14.49 -31.38
C ARG A 276 -8.89 -14.06 -32.27
N PHE A 277 -9.13 -12.77 -32.45
CA PHE A 277 -10.30 -12.28 -33.19
C PHE A 277 -10.37 -12.83 -34.62
N ASP A 278 -9.25 -12.87 -35.34
CA ASP A 278 -9.21 -13.40 -36.71
C ASP A 278 -9.36 -14.93 -36.75
N GLU A 279 -8.76 -15.63 -35.76
CA GLU A 279 -8.91 -17.07 -35.59
C GLU A 279 -10.37 -17.43 -35.35
N VAL A 280 -11.07 -16.74 -34.45
CA VAL A 280 -12.48 -16.96 -34.13
C VAL A 280 -13.36 -16.65 -35.36
N ALA A 281 -13.06 -15.57 -36.09
CA ALA A 281 -13.76 -15.25 -37.33
C ALA A 281 -13.64 -16.39 -38.37
N ALA A 282 -12.43 -16.97 -38.50
CA ALA A 282 -12.20 -18.13 -39.37
C ALA A 282 -13.00 -19.36 -38.90
N HIS A 283 -13.07 -19.63 -37.60
CA HIS A 283 -13.88 -20.71 -37.02
C HIS A 283 -15.37 -20.53 -37.33
N VAL A 284 -15.92 -19.32 -37.16
CA VAL A 284 -17.32 -19.03 -37.51
C VAL A 284 -17.55 -19.22 -39.01
N GLN A 285 -16.63 -18.78 -39.86
CA GLN A 285 -16.72 -18.96 -41.31
C GLN A 285 -16.75 -20.45 -41.71
N HIS A 286 -15.85 -21.26 -41.09
CA HIS A 286 -15.80 -22.70 -41.35
C HIS A 286 -17.06 -23.47 -40.89
N SER A 287 -17.77 -22.93 -39.89
CA SER A 287 -19.03 -23.54 -39.44
C SER A 287 -20.21 -23.34 -40.42
N GLY A 288 -20.03 -22.55 -41.49
CA GLY A 288 -21.04 -22.23 -42.47
C GLY A 288 -22.16 -21.29 -41.99
N LEU A 289 -22.05 -20.75 -40.79
CA LEU A 289 -22.99 -19.79 -40.23
C LEU A 289 -22.78 -18.40 -40.84
N SER A 290 -23.88 -17.71 -41.12
CA SER A 290 -23.81 -16.30 -41.56
C SER A 290 -23.41 -15.41 -40.38
N PHE A 291 -22.37 -14.59 -40.56
CA PHE A 291 -21.88 -13.74 -39.47
C PHE A 291 -21.44 -12.34 -39.94
N VAL A 292 -21.42 -11.43 -39.01
CA VAL A 292 -20.88 -10.07 -39.15
C VAL A 292 -19.88 -9.83 -38.06
N ARG A 293 -18.74 -9.18 -38.40
CA ARG A 293 -17.77 -8.67 -37.44
C ARG A 293 -18.16 -7.25 -37.01
N ARG A 294 -18.12 -6.97 -35.74
CA ARG A 294 -18.41 -5.62 -35.20
C ARG A 294 -17.47 -4.55 -35.78
N SER A 295 -16.21 -4.89 -35.97
CA SER A 295 -15.19 -3.98 -36.53
C SER A 295 -15.42 -3.63 -38.00
N SER A 296 -16.20 -4.43 -38.75
CA SER A 296 -16.48 -4.18 -40.16
C SER A 296 -17.41 -3.00 -40.39
N GLY A 297 -18.17 -2.58 -39.39
CA GLY A 297 -19.19 -1.56 -39.54
C GLY A 297 -20.39 -1.97 -40.39
N GLN A 298 -20.48 -3.23 -40.83
CA GLN A 298 -21.62 -3.76 -41.62
C GLN A 298 -22.87 -3.87 -40.74
N ALA A 299 -24.00 -3.54 -41.33
CA ALA A 299 -25.28 -3.75 -40.68
C ALA A 299 -25.59 -5.24 -40.49
N VAL A 300 -26.18 -5.59 -39.36
CA VAL A 300 -26.59 -6.97 -39.06
C VAL A 300 -27.88 -7.27 -39.79
N ALA A 301 -27.81 -8.04 -40.88
CA ALA A 301 -28.98 -8.44 -41.68
C ALA A 301 -29.91 -9.37 -40.88
N PRO A 302 -31.21 -9.44 -41.24
CA PRO A 302 -32.17 -10.37 -40.59
C PRO A 302 -31.71 -11.83 -40.58
N GLY A 303 -31.00 -12.27 -41.61
CA GLY A 303 -30.45 -13.63 -41.72
C GLY A 303 -29.10 -13.87 -41.04
N THR A 304 -28.50 -12.84 -40.43
CA THR A 304 -27.23 -13.00 -39.70
C THR A 304 -27.45 -13.87 -38.44
N GLN A 305 -26.66 -14.92 -38.30
CA GLN A 305 -26.75 -15.88 -37.20
C GLN A 305 -25.79 -15.61 -36.06
N VAL A 306 -24.61 -15.03 -36.38
CA VAL A 306 -23.56 -14.72 -35.39
C VAL A 306 -23.10 -13.27 -35.56
N LEU A 307 -23.04 -12.56 -34.48
CA LEU A 307 -22.33 -11.25 -34.37
C LEU A 307 -21.06 -11.45 -33.56
N LEU A 308 -19.92 -11.35 -34.23
CA LEU A 308 -18.62 -11.45 -33.59
C LEU A 308 -18.17 -10.07 -33.09
N ILE A 309 -18.01 -9.93 -31.80
CA ILE A 309 -17.51 -8.71 -31.17
C ILE A 309 -15.98 -8.79 -31.09
N ASP A 310 -15.34 -8.24 -32.08
CA ASP A 310 -13.90 -8.09 -32.21
C ASP A 310 -13.42 -6.68 -31.77
N ALA A 311 -14.01 -6.19 -30.68
CA ALA A 311 -13.69 -4.92 -30.05
C ALA A 311 -13.59 -5.09 -28.52
N MET A 312 -12.67 -4.34 -27.90
CA MET A 312 -12.50 -4.38 -26.45
C MET A 312 -13.41 -3.34 -25.77
N GLY A 313 -13.87 -3.69 -24.55
CA GLY A 313 -14.64 -2.77 -23.70
C GLY A 313 -16.14 -2.73 -23.93
N GLU A 314 -16.67 -3.47 -24.92
CA GLU A 314 -18.11 -3.46 -25.26
C GLU A 314 -18.94 -4.55 -24.53
N LEU A 315 -18.34 -5.49 -23.82
CA LEU A 315 -19.01 -6.65 -23.26
C LEU A 315 -20.20 -6.30 -22.35
N MET A 316 -20.05 -5.29 -21.50
CA MET A 316 -21.13 -4.84 -20.60
C MET A 316 -22.34 -4.28 -21.36
N HIS A 317 -22.11 -3.61 -22.50
CA HIS A 317 -23.18 -3.17 -23.38
C HIS A 317 -24.01 -4.36 -23.88
N TRP A 318 -23.34 -5.41 -24.33
CA TRP A 318 -24.01 -6.61 -24.83
C TRP A 318 -24.79 -7.37 -23.74
N TYR A 319 -24.21 -7.46 -22.52
CA TYR A 319 -24.91 -8.06 -21.37
C TYR A 319 -26.18 -7.31 -20.97
N GLN A 320 -26.19 -5.97 -21.07
CA GLN A 320 -27.38 -5.17 -20.77
C GLN A 320 -28.59 -5.49 -21.70
N HIS A 321 -28.33 -6.00 -22.89
CA HIS A 321 -29.35 -6.31 -23.92
C HIS A 321 -29.54 -7.82 -24.11
N ALA A 322 -28.84 -8.65 -23.39
CA ALA A 322 -28.91 -10.09 -23.53
C ALA A 322 -30.26 -10.66 -23.07
N SER A 323 -30.76 -11.64 -23.79
CA SER A 323 -31.83 -12.52 -23.33
C SER A 323 -31.28 -13.73 -22.59
N LEU A 324 -29.99 -14.06 -22.83
CA LEU A 324 -29.26 -15.14 -22.17
C LEU A 324 -27.78 -14.79 -22.14
N CYS A 325 -27.13 -15.04 -21.00
CA CYS A 325 -25.68 -14.82 -20.81
C CYS A 325 -24.98 -16.14 -20.51
N PHE A 326 -23.86 -16.36 -21.21
CA PHE A 326 -22.91 -17.43 -20.91
C PHE A 326 -21.58 -16.85 -20.51
N VAL A 327 -20.98 -17.39 -19.43
CA VAL A 327 -19.66 -17.00 -18.92
C VAL A 327 -18.58 -17.88 -19.53
N GLY A 328 -17.74 -17.31 -20.39
CA GLY A 328 -16.66 -18.02 -21.07
C GLY A 328 -15.53 -18.46 -20.15
N GLY A 329 -14.62 -19.29 -20.70
CA GLY A 329 -13.54 -19.94 -19.94
C GLY A 329 -14.06 -21.01 -18.98
N THR A 330 -15.32 -21.42 -19.12
CA THR A 330 -15.97 -22.38 -18.21
C THR A 330 -16.24 -23.73 -18.84
N LEU A 331 -16.53 -23.81 -20.13
CA LEU A 331 -16.50 -25.09 -20.91
C LEU A 331 -15.05 -25.38 -21.34
N ALA A 332 -14.31 -24.37 -21.77
CA ALA A 332 -12.85 -24.44 -21.88
C ALA A 332 -12.21 -24.57 -20.49
N PRO A 333 -11.11 -25.36 -20.32
CA PRO A 333 -10.47 -25.61 -19.02
C PRO A 333 -9.60 -24.44 -18.53
N VAL A 334 -10.15 -23.22 -18.60
CA VAL A 334 -9.46 -21.96 -18.24
C VAL A 334 -9.74 -21.56 -16.80
N GLY A 335 -10.90 -21.96 -16.25
CA GLY A 335 -11.25 -21.68 -14.85
C GLY A 335 -12.35 -20.65 -14.63
N GLY A 336 -12.95 -20.15 -15.71
CA GLY A 336 -14.06 -19.21 -15.68
C GLY A 336 -13.68 -17.74 -15.53
N HIS A 337 -14.40 -16.89 -16.25
CA HIS A 337 -14.32 -15.43 -16.11
C HIS A 337 -15.32 -14.92 -15.08
N ASN A 338 -15.52 -13.59 -15.02
CA ASN A 338 -16.32 -12.95 -13.98
C ASN A 338 -17.84 -13.12 -14.23
N PRO A 339 -18.58 -13.92 -13.43
CA PRO A 339 -20.02 -14.09 -13.60
C PRO A 339 -20.84 -12.91 -13.07
N LEU A 340 -20.21 -12.01 -12.28
CA LEU A 340 -20.91 -10.87 -11.69
C LEU A 340 -21.16 -9.74 -12.69
N GLU A 341 -20.42 -9.69 -13.79
CA GLU A 341 -20.63 -8.70 -14.85
C GLU A 341 -22.03 -8.80 -15.45
N PRO A 342 -22.48 -9.92 -16.03
CA PRO A 342 -23.86 -10.05 -16.50
C PRO A 342 -24.88 -9.95 -15.37
N MET A 343 -24.59 -10.49 -14.18
CA MET A 343 -25.50 -10.45 -13.04
C MET A 343 -25.72 -9.01 -12.51
N SER A 344 -24.72 -8.13 -12.60
CA SER A 344 -24.82 -6.72 -12.19
C SER A 344 -25.85 -5.94 -13.01
N VAL A 345 -26.14 -6.37 -14.22
CA VAL A 345 -27.19 -5.82 -15.08
C VAL A 345 -28.48 -6.66 -15.03
N GLY A 346 -28.61 -7.53 -14.04
CA GLY A 346 -29.82 -8.33 -13.77
C GLY A 346 -29.97 -9.60 -14.60
N GLN A 347 -28.91 -10.01 -15.30
CA GLN A 347 -28.93 -11.20 -16.14
C GLN A 347 -28.51 -12.45 -15.38
N PRO A 348 -29.26 -13.56 -15.45
CA PRO A 348 -28.79 -14.85 -14.96
C PRO A 348 -27.75 -15.44 -15.90
N VAL A 349 -26.94 -16.40 -15.41
CA VAL A 349 -25.81 -16.92 -16.17
C VAL A 349 -25.81 -18.41 -16.35
N LEU A 350 -25.46 -18.87 -17.57
CA LEU A 350 -25.00 -20.23 -17.86
C LEU A 350 -23.48 -20.29 -17.76
N PHE A 351 -22.96 -21.40 -17.25
CA PHE A 351 -21.50 -21.60 -17.13
C PHE A 351 -21.15 -23.09 -17.15
N GLY A 352 -19.94 -23.40 -17.60
CA GLY A 352 -19.43 -24.77 -17.69
C GLY A 352 -18.84 -25.31 -16.35
N PRO A 353 -18.22 -26.51 -16.39
CA PRO A 353 -17.70 -27.18 -15.18
C PRO A 353 -16.37 -26.58 -14.68
N HIS A 354 -15.62 -25.88 -15.53
CA HIS A 354 -14.31 -25.36 -15.20
C HIS A 354 -14.41 -23.96 -14.58
N VAL A 355 -14.54 -23.90 -13.24
CA VAL A 355 -14.78 -22.67 -12.48
C VAL A 355 -13.75 -22.41 -11.37
N HIS A 356 -12.57 -23.03 -11.47
CA HIS A 356 -11.59 -23.04 -10.39
C HIS A 356 -11.02 -21.65 -10.03
N ASN A 357 -11.10 -20.65 -10.92
CA ASN A 357 -10.70 -19.28 -10.62
C ASN A 357 -11.58 -18.60 -9.57
N ALA A 358 -12.87 -19.01 -9.47
CA ALA A 358 -13.84 -18.44 -8.55
C ALA A 358 -14.88 -19.48 -8.09
N ALA A 359 -14.46 -20.74 -7.85
CA ALA A 359 -15.35 -21.86 -7.55
C ALA A 359 -16.41 -21.56 -6.47
N PRO A 360 -16.10 -20.95 -5.30
CA PRO A 360 -17.10 -20.64 -4.28
C PRO A 360 -18.20 -19.68 -4.78
N LEU A 361 -17.84 -18.73 -5.65
CA LEU A 361 -18.81 -17.80 -6.23
C LEU A 361 -19.76 -18.51 -7.19
N PHE A 362 -19.23 -19.34 -8.09
CA PHE A 362 -20.05 -20.12 -9.02
C PHE A 362 -20.97 -21.14 -8.32
N GLU A 363 -20.49 -21.71 -7.20
CA GLU A 363 -21.33 -22.59 -6.35
C GLU A 363 -22.46 -21.81 -5.68
N GLU A 364 -22.19 -20.60 -5.20
CA GLU A 364 -23.22 -19.73 -4.64
C GLU A 364 -24.26 -19.32 -5.69
N ILE A 365 -23.82 -18.97 -6.90
CA ILE A 365 -24.70 -18.64 -8.04
C ILE A 365 -25.60 -19.83 -8.42
N ALA A 366 -25.04 -21.03 -8.49
CA ALA A 366 -25.81 -22.22 -8.76
C ALA A 366 -26.85 -22.52 -7.66
N ARG A 367 -26.41 -22.45 -6.39
CA ARG A 367 -27.25 -22.72 -5.22
C ARG A 367 -28.39 -21.72 -5.05
N SER A 368 -28.12 -20.43 -5.32
CA SER A 368 -29.17 -19.39 -5.27
C SER A 368 -30.17 -19.44 -6.42
N GLY A 369 -29.91 -20.25 -7.45
CA GLY A 369 -30.72 -20.29 -8.65
C GLY A 369 -30.45 -19.13 -9.62
N ALA A 370 -29.47 -18.28 -9.34
CA ALA A 370 -29.10 -17.16 -10.20
C ALA A 370 -28.35 -17.57 -11.47
N GLY A 371 -27.88 -18.80 -11.53
CA GLY A 371 -27.26 -19.38 -12.72
C GLY A 371 -27.40 -20.89 -12.76
N GLU A 372 -26.93 -21.48 -13.86
CA GLU A 372 -26.98 -22.92 -14.08
C GLU A 372 -25.65 -23.42 -14.65
N ARG A 373 -25.14 -24.51 -14.05
CA ARG A 373 -23.95 -25.19 -14.54
C ARG A 373 -24.36 -26.19 -15.63
N VAL A 374 -23.70 -26.14 -16.78
CA VAL A 374 -23.81 -27.10 -17.88
C VAL A 374 -22.49 -27.86 -18.03
N ARG A 375 -22.53 -29.17 -18.27
CA ARG A 375 -21.35 -30.02 -18.33
C ARG A 375 -20.67 -30.02 -19.69
N ASP A 376 -21.47 -29.90 -20.75
CA ASP A 376 -21.02 -30.00 -22.13
C ASP A 376 -21.94 -29.23 -23.10
N ALA A 377 -21.67 -29.30 -24.40
CA ALA A 377 -22.42 -28.64 -25.44
C ALA A 377 -23.88 -29.13 -25.50
N ARG A 378 -24.17 -30.42 -25.23
CA ARG A 378 -25.51 -30.97 -25.23
C ARG A 378 -26.37 -30.39 -24.11
N GLU A 379 -25.81 -30.30 -22.90
CA GLU A 379 -26.50 -29.67 -21.78
C GLU A 379 -26.65 -28.15 -22.00
N LEU A 380 -25.68 -27.52 -22.65
CA LEU A 380 -25.78 -26.11 -23.04
C LEU A 380 -26.97 -25.90 -23.99
N ALA A 381 -27.10 -26.69 -25.04
CA ALA A 381 -28.23 -26.59 -25.98
C ALA A 381 -29.58 -26.76 -25.26
N ALA A 382 -29.70 -27.79 -24.41
CA ALA A 382 -30.92 -28.03 -23.63
C ALA A 382 -31.24 -26.86 -22.66
N ALA A 383 -30.24 -26.28 -22.03
CA ALA A 383 -30.41 -25.12 -21.12
C ALA A 383 -30.83 -23.87 -21.90
N VAL A 384 -30.22 -23.59 -23.05
CA VAL A 384 -30.59 -22.49 -23.95
C VAL A 384 -32.05 -22.57 -24.37
N GLN A 385 -32.47 -23.72 -24.89
CA GLN A 385 -33.86 -23.94 -25.28
C GLN A 385 -34.82 -23.76 -24.09
N ARG A 386 -34.54 -24.40 -22.95
CA ARG A 386 -35.37 -24.30 -21.75
C ARG A 386 -35.54 -22.88 -21.27
N TRP A 387 -34.44 -22.10 -21.20
CA TRP A 387 -34.49 -20.75 -20.68
C TRP A 387 -35.24 -19.78 -21.61
N LEU A 388 -35.10 -19.94 -22.92
CA LEU A 388 -35.71 -19.04 -23.89
C LEU A 388 -37.15 -19.45 -24.24
N MET A 389 -37.48 -20.75 -24.19
CA MET A 389 -38.84 -21.25 -24.45
C MET A 389 -39.75 -21.19 -23.22
N GLN A 390 -39.17 -21.03 -22.00
CA GLN A 390 -39.91 -20.94 -20.75
C GLN A 390 -39.60 -19.63 -20.04
N PRO A 391 -40.27 -18.53 -20.37
CA PRO A 391 -40.01 -17.20 -19.81
C PRO A 391 -40.01 -17.15 -18.28
N GLU A 392 -40.85 -17.94 -17.61
CA GLU A 392 -40.91 -18.04 -16.16
C GLU A 392 -39.62 -18.59 -15.55
N THR A 393 -38.94 -19.49 -16.25
CA THR A 393 -37.65 -20.04 -15.80
C THR A 393 -36.57 -18.95 -15.80
N TRP A 394 -36.52 -18.17 -16.88
CA TRP A 394 -35.58 -17.03 -16.96
C TRP A 394 -35.93 -15.97 -15.91
N GLN A 395 -37.22 -15.60 -15.76
CA GLN A 395 -37.64 -14.58 -14.79
C GLN A 395 -37.25 -14.94 -13.34
N ARG A 396 -37.48 -16.20 -12.93
CA ARG A 396 -37.07 -16.70 -11.61
C ARG A 396 -35.56 -16.58 -11.40
N ARG A 397 -34.77 -16.97 -12.40
CA ARG A 397 -33.31 -16.90 -12.34
C ARG A 397 -32.80 -15.45 -12.34
N ALA A 398 -33.41 -14.59 -13.15
CA ALA A 398 -33.09 -13.16 -13.18
C ALA A 398 -33.44 -12.47 -11.84
N HIS A 399 -34.55 -12.88 -11.21
CA HIS A 399 -34.89 -12.42 -9.87
C HIS A 399 -33.85 -12.86 -8.86
N ALA A 400 -33.46 -14.13 -8.83
CA ALA A 400 -32.42 -14.64 -7.95
C ALA A 400 -31.05 -13.96 -8.18
N ALA A 401 -30.72 -13.66 -9.44
CA ALA A 401 -29.49 -12.91 -9.77
C ALA A 401 -29.52 -11.49 -9.18
N ARG A 402 -30.63 -10.76 -9.37
CA ARG A 402 -30.81 -9.42 -8.78
C ARG A 402 -30.77 -9.45 -7.25
N GLU A 403 -31.42 -10.43 -6.61
CA GLU A 403 -31.37 -10.59 -5.16
C GLU A 403 -29.95 -10.88 -4.65
N LEU A 404 -29.23 -11.76 -5.35
CA LEU A 404 -27.85 -12.10 -4.96
C LEU A 404 -26.94 -10.88 -5.05
N ILE A 405 -27.05 -10.09 -6.12
CA ILE A 405 -26.33 -8.83 -6.26
C ILE A 405 -26.75 -7.84 -5.16
N ALA A 406 -28.04 -7.58 -4.99
CA ALA A 406 -28.56 -6.59 -4.06
C ALA A 406 -28.14 -6.85 -2.59
N ARG A 407 -28.15 -8.13 -2.18
CA ARG A 407 -27.72 -8.53 -0.82
C ARG A 407 -26.22 -8.26 -0.57
N ASN A 408 -25.42 -8.30 -1.61
CA ASN A 408 -23.95 -8.13 -1.51
C ASN A 408 -23.49 -6.74 -1.95
N GLN A 409 -24.29 -5.97 -2.66
CA GLN A 409 -23.98 -4.61 -3.13
C GLN A 409 -23.70 -3.65 -1.97
N GLY A 410 -22.84 -2.62 -2.21
CA GLY A 410 -22.46 -1.64 -1.19
C GLY A 410 -21.36 -2.13 -0.25
N ALA A 411 -20.74 -3.28 -0.52
CA ALA A 411 -19.62 -3.79 0.25
C ALA A 411 -18.47 -2.78 0.33
N SER A 412 -18.19 -2.06 -0.77
CA SER A 412 -17.14 -1.03 -0.81
C SER A 412 -17.46 0.15 0.10
N ALA A 413 -18.69 0.65 0.09
CA ALA A 413 -19.11 1.75 0.96
C ALA A 413 -19.06 1.35 2.44
N ARG A 414 -19.54 0.12 2.78
CA ARG A 414 -19.44 -0.41 4.16
C ARG A 414 -17.98 -0.61 4.56
N THR A 415 -17.15 -1.15 3.69
CA THR A 415 -15.71 -1.32 3.95
C THR A 415 -15.02 0.02 4.13
N LEU A 416 -15.33 1.02 3.29
CA LEU A 416 -14.80 2.37 3.42
C LEU A 416 -15.19 3.01 4.77
N ALA A 417 -16.43 2.83 5.22
CA ALA A 417 -16.88 3.31 6.52
C ALA A 417 -16.08 2.68 7.70
N VAL A 418 -15.65 1.42 7.57
CA VAL A 418 -14.78 0.74 8.54
C VAL A 418 -13.34 1.25 8.47
N VAL A 419 -12.83 1.54 7.27
CA VAL A 419 -11.44 1.97 7.05
C VAL A 419 -11.24 3.45 7.36
N ARG A 420 -12.22 4.30 7.06
CA ARG A 420 -12.16 5.77 7.23
C ARG A 420 -11.71 6.22 8.62
N PRO A 421 -12.19 5.69 9.75
CA PRO A 421 -11.72 6.07 11.08
C PRO A 421 -10.26 5.70 11.38
N LEU A 422 -9.71 4.72 10.66
CA LEU A 422 -8.31 4.29 10.82
C LEU A 422 -7.35 5.23 10.11
N TRP A 423 -7.79 5.85 9.03
CA TRP A 423 -7.06 6.91 8.38
C TRP A 423 -7.19 8.19 9.19
N ARG A 424 -6.18 8.46 9.97
CA ARG A 424 -6.01 9.79 10.57
C ARG A 424 -5.11 10.58 9.63
N PRO A 425 -5.67 11.54 8.85
CA PRO A 425 -4.82 12.52 8.20
C PRO A 425 -3.89 13.06 9.28
N ALA A 426 -2.66 13.42 8.92
CA ALA A 426 -1.77 14.05 9.87
C ALA A 426 -2.59 15.02 10.69
N HIS A 427 -2.69 14.76 12.01
CA HIS A 427 -3.43 15.66 12.88
C HIS A 427 -3.06 17.08 12.45
N THR A 428 -4.04 17.96 12.46
CA THR A 428 -4.02 19.38 12.16
C THR A 428 -2.87 20.20 12.77
N GLY A 429 -1.82 19.59 13.22
CA GLY A 429 -0.48 20.05 13.55
C GLY A 429 0.49 19.63 12.45
N ASN A 430 0.52 20.39 11.38
CA ASN A 430 1.66 20.66 10.49
C ASN A 430 2.53 19.52 9.93
N VAL A 431 2.03 18.36 9.53
CA VAL A 431 2.80 17.55 8.56
C VAL A 431 2.20 17.78 7.18
N SER A 432 2.56 18.90 6.58
CA SER A 432 2.17 19.31 5.24
C SER A 432 2.70 18.36 4.17
N ARG A 433 2.11 18.47 2.99
CA ARG A 433 2.60 17.80 1.78
C ARG A 433 4.01 18.31 1.44
N VAL A 434 4.99 17.42 1.40
CA VAL A 434 6.34 17.78 0.94
C VAL A 434 6.30 18.01 -0.56
N ARG A 435 6.92 19.10 -1.02
CA ARG A 435 7.15 19.34 -2.43
C ARG A 435 8.59 19.02 -2.81
N ALA A 436 8.78 18.57 -4.03
CA ALA A 436 10.08 18.41 -4.63
C ALA A 436 10.34 19.54 -5.65
N SER A 437 11.56 20.04 -5.69
CA SER A 437 12.01 21.05 -6.65
C SER A 437 13.37 20.65 -7.20
N VAL A 438 13.64 21.00 -8.46
CA VAL A 438 14.95 20.86 -9.08
C VAL A 438 15.37 22.22 -9.61
N ASP A 439 16.44 22.76 -9.07
CA ASP A 439 16.99 24.05 -9.48
C ASP A 439 18.51 23.94 -9.62
N ALA A 440 19.06 24.37 -10.75
CA ALA A 440 20.50 24.33 -11.06
C ALA A 440 21.15 22.94 -10.80
N GLY A 441 20.42 21.85 -11.07
CA GLY A 441 20.87 20.47 -10.84
C GLY A 441 20.81 20.01 -9.35
N ARG A 442 20.38 20.87 -8.44
CA ARG A 442 20.13 20.55 -7.05
C ARG A 442 18.69 20.07 -6.89
N THR A 443 18.50 18.88 -6.34
CA THR A 443 17.18 18.39 -5.93
C THR A 443 16.92 18.81 -4.49
N ALA A 444 15.79 19.45 -4.23
CA ALA A 444 15.35 19.83 -2.89
C ALA A 444 13.98 19.26 -2.55
N TRP A 445 13.79 18.87 -1.30
CA TRP A 445 12.48 18.54 -0.70
C TRP A 445 12.17 19.60 0.35
N PHE A 446 10.96 20.11 0.38
CA PHE A 446 10.57 21.16 1.31
C PHE A 446 9.11 21.08 1.74
N ASP A 447 8.84 21.63 2.90
CA ASP A 447 7.51 21.80 3.44
C ASP A 447 6.90 23.12 2.97
N PRO A 448 5.80 23.11 2.17
CA PRO A 448 5.21 24.33 1.63
C PRO A 448 4.52 25.22 2.68
N HIS A 449 4.31 24.74 3.91
CA HIS A 449 3.84 25.62 4.99
C HIS A 449 4.93 26.54 5.54
N HIS A 450 6.18 26.13 5.41
CA HIS A 450 7.31 26.94 5.84
C HIS A 450 7.89 27.78 4.71
N LEU A 451 7.96 27.21 3.51
CA LEU A 451 8.56 27.85 2.35
C LEU A 451 7.65 27.70 1.13
N SER A 452 7.26 28.78 0.50
CA SER A 452 6.42 28.75 -0.71
C SER A 452 7.17 28.16 -1.90
N GLN A 453 8.50 28.36 -1.94
CA GLN A 453 9.42 27.85 -2.96
C GLN A 453 10.80 27.67 -2.39
N VAL A 454 11.62 26.86 -3.04
CA VAL A 454 13.01 26.59 -2.66
C VAL A 454 13.88 26.69 -3.91
N SER A 455 14.98 27.42 -3.80
CA SER A 455 15.99 27.57 -4.84
C SER A 455 17.38 27.20 -4.32
N ALA A 456 18.39 27.26 -5.18
CA ALA A 456 19.78 27.07 -4.76
C ALA A 456 20.21 28.07 -3.68
N ARG A 457 19.67 29.29 -3.71
CA ARG A 457 19.93 30.35 -2.72
C ARG A 457 19.46 29.99 -1.31
N THR A 458 18.37 29.23 -1.17
CA THR A 458 17.87 28.79 0.14
C THR A 458 18.90 28.03 0.96
N PHE A 459 19.85 27.36 0.31
CA PHE A 459 20.91 26.56 0.94
C PHE A 459 22.29 27.22 0.85
N ASP A 460 22.37 28.46 0.35
CA ASP A 460 23.64 29.18 0.24
C ASP A 460 23.86 30.04 1.49
N PRO A 461 24.85 29.72 2.32
CA PRO A 461 25.17 30.52 3.52
C PRO A 461 25.43 32.02 3.22
N ILE A 462 25.97 32.32 2.02
CA ILE A 462 26.34 33.69 1.63
C ILE A 462 25.10 34.50 1.25
N ALA A 463 24.06 33.84 0.73
CA ALA A 463 22.82 34.49 0.37
C ALA A 463 22.00 34.99 1.57
N HIS A 464 22.27 34.46 2.77
CA HIS A 464 21.63 34.88 4.01
C HIS A 464 22.46 35.98 4.72
N VAL A 465 22.44 37.18 4.16
CA VAL A 465 23.11 38.35 4.73
C VAL A 465 22.59 38.59 6.15
N GLY A 466 23.47 38.53 7.16
CA GLY A 466 23.10 38.65 8.59
C GLY A 466 22.90 37.33 9.32
N GLY A 467 23.09 36.19 8.66
CA GLY A 467 23.06 34.88 9.33
C GLY A 467 24.12 34.79 10.46
N THR A 468 23.69 34.45 11.68
CA THR A 468 24.58 34.30 12.82
C THR A 468 25.02 32.86 12.94
N ALA A 469 26.34 32.64 12.97
CA ALA A 469 26.88 31.30 13.23
C ALA A 469 26.47 30.84 14.64
N LEU A 470 25.76 29.74 14.73
CA LEU A 470 25.43 29.10 16.00
C LEU A 470 26.67 28.35 16.50
N ALA A 471 27.09 28.62 17.74
CA ALA A 471 28.19 27.92 18.40
C ALA A 471 27.78 26.43 18.58
N THR A 472 28.18 25.57 17.65
CA THR A 472 28.08 24.14 17.81
C THR A 472 29.29 23.60 18.53
N GLY A 473 29.08 22.97 19.68
CA GLY A 473 30.17 22.30 20.40
C GLY A 473 30.83 21.23 19.51
N SER A 474 32.15 21.29 19.41
CA SER A 474 33.04 20.35 18.70
C SER A 474 32.77 20.08 17.18
N GLY A 475 32.93 21.08 16.33
CA GLY A 475 33.91 20.96 15.24
C GLY A 475 33.57 20.29 13.94
N ARG A 476 32.32 19.97 13.50
CA ARG A 476 32.16 19.29 12.22
C ARG A 476 31.09 19.86 11.27
N GLY A 477 30.45 20.96 11.56
CA GLY A 477 29.50 21.65 10.69
C GLY A 477 29.19 23.01 11.31
N GLN A 478 29.28 24.08 10.53
CA GLN A 478 28.73 25.36 10.96
C GLN A 478 27.22 25.27 10.79
N ALA A 479 26.46 25.32 11.88
CA ALA A 479 25.05 25.59 11.86
C ALA A 479 24.86 27.09 11.74
N LEU A 480 24.12 27.55 10.75
CA LEU A 480 23.86 28.96 10.52
C LEU A 480 22.39 29.25 10.87
N LEU A 481 22.18 30.24 11.73
CA LEU A 481 20.87 30.79 11.99
C LEU A 481 20.47 31.67 10.79
N VAL A 482 19.39 31.33 10.13
CA VAL A 482 18.85 32.08 9.01
C VAL A 482 17.42 32.49 9.31
N HIS A 483 16.99 33.64 8.77
CA HIS A 483 15.62 34.14 8.92
C HIS A 483 14.99 34.28 7.54
N GLU A 484 13.79 33.73 7.39
CA GLU A 484 12.99 33.87 6.18
C GLU A 484 11.52 34.06 6.57
N GLY A 485 10.84 35.05 6.01
CA GLY A 485 9.45 35.34 6.34
C GLY A 485 9.18 35.68 7.82
N GLY A 486 10.18 36.20 8.55
CA GLY A 486 10.07 36.50 9.99
C GLY A 486 10.23 35.28 10.91
N GLN A 487 10.47 34.11 10.36
CA GLN A 487 10.73 32.86 11.12
C GLN A 487 12.22 32.52 11.12
N GLY A 488 12.68 31.96 12.25
CA GLY A 488 14.06 31.52 12.41
C GLY A 488 14.22 30.06 12.02
N TYR A 489 15.29 29.77 11.30
CA TYR A 489 15.65 28.43 10.86
C TYR A 489 17.13 28.16 11.12
N VAL A 490 17.49 26.88 11.17
CA VAL A 490 18.88 26.41 11.31
C VAL A 490 19.28 25.69 10.04
N LEU A 491 20.21 26.29 9.27
CA LEU A 491 20.80 25.70 8.07
C LEU A 491 22.06 24.92 8.45
N ARG A 492 22.14 23.66 8.05
CA ARG A 492 23.31 22.80 8.25
C ARG A 492 23.81 22.24 6.93
N HIS A 493 25.08 22.52 6.63
CA HIS A 493 25.81 21.87 5.56
C HIS A 493 26.51 20.61 6.06
N TYR A 494 26.28 19.46 5.40
CA TYR A 494 26.89 18.20 5.83
C TYR A 494 28.37 18.14 5.47
N ARG A 495 29.21 17.82 6.46
CA ARG A 495 30.67 17.67 6.29
C ARG A 495 31.11 16.25 6.64
N ARG A 496 32.18 15.79 5.98
CA ARG A 496 32.85 14.53 6.33
C ARG A 496 33.71 14.70 7.57
N GLY A 497 33.81 13.65 8.38
CA GLY A 497 34.76 13.54 9.50
C GLY A 497 35.72 12.38 9.30
N GLY A 498 36.82 12.35 10.04
CA GLY A 498 37.85 11.30 10.02
C GLY A 498 38.93 11.54 8.97
N LEU A 499 39.78 10.53 8.73
CA LEU A 499 40.92 10.60 7.79
C LEU A 499 40.49 10.99 6.36
N MET A 500 39.30 10.64 5.92
CA MET A 500 38.73 11.01 4.62
C MET A 500 38.40 12.50 4.47
N ALA A 501 38.28 13.24 5.58
CA ALA A 501 38.10 14.69 5.56
C ALA A 501 39.31 15.44 5.02
N ARG A 502 40.48 14.82 5.02
CA ARG A 502 41.71 15.40 4.41
C ARG A 502 41.70 15.41 2.90
N LEU A 503 40.88 14.53 2.29
CA LEU A 503 40.76 14.39 0.82
C LEU A 503 39.53 15.14 0.25
N SER A 504 38.47 15.29 1.06
CA SER A 504 37.26 16.02 0.65
C SER A 504 36.40 16.32 1.88
N HIS A 505 36.15 17.62 2.18
CA HIS A 505 35.44 18.04 3.40
C HIS A 505 33.94 17.88 3.34
N ASP A 506 33.28 17.94 2.15
CA ASP A 506 31.84 18.10 1.97
C ASP A 506 31.23 17.16 0.90
N ARG A 507 32.03 16.37 0.21
CA ARG A 507 31.59 15.48 -0.87
C ARG A 507 31.42 14.06 -0.39
N PHE A 508 30.22 13.51 -0.67
CA PHE A 508 29.86 12.13 -0.33
C PHE A 508 29.81 11.29 -1.60
N TRP A 509 30.04 9.97 -1.50
CA TRP A 509 29.87 9.06 -2.64
C TRP A 509 28.46 9.15 -3.20
N ARG A 510 28.35 9.12 -4.52
CA ARG A 510 27.11 9.25 -5.26
C ARG A 510 26.02 8.32 -4.67
N ALA A 511 24.89 8.91 -4.33
CA ALA A 511 23.68 8.22 -3.90
C ALA A 511 22.50 8.84 -4.66
N ALA A 512 21.40 8.11 -4.76
CA ALA A 512 20.15 8.72 -5.20
C ALA A 512 19.74 9.82 -4.22
N PRO A 513 19.06 10.89 -4.64
CA PRO A 513 18.65 11.99 -3.78
C PRO A 513 18.03 11.52 -2.47
N HIS A 514 17.08 10.59 -2.51
CA HIS A 514 16.38 10.04 -1.37
C HIS A 514 17.27 9.23 -0.39
N ASP A 515 18.43 8.77 -0.84
CA ASP A 515 19.41 8.07 0.01
C ASP A 515 20.50 8.99 0.53
N SER A 516 20.49 10.27 0.16
CA SER A 516 21.44 11.26 0.69
C SER A 516 21.23 11.48 2.19
N ARG A 517 22.26 12.00 2.85
CA ARG A 517 22.23 12.22 4.32
C ARG A 517 21.14 13.19 4.72
N ALA A 518 21.03 14.33 4.01
CA ALA A 518 20.03 15.35 4.30
C ALA A 518 18.61 14.84 4.11
N MET A 519 18.33 14.18 2.98
CA MET A 519 17.00 13.66 2.68
C MET A 519 16.58 12.55 3.65
N ARG A 520 17.52 11.72 4.10
CA ARG A 520 17.24 10.68 5.11
C ARG A 520 16.95 11.30 6.48
N GLU A 521 17.69 12.32 6.89
CA GLU A 521 17.42 13.04 8.14
C GLU A 521 16.08 13.77 8.07
N PHE A 522 15.80 14.48 6.98
CA PHE A 522 14.52 15.15 6.74
C PHE A 522 13.34 14.18 6.87
N THR A 523 13.45 13.02 6.23
CA THR A 523 12.42 11.98 6.27
C THR A 523 12.22 11.42 7.68
N LEU A 524 13.32 11.22 8.43
CA LEU A 524 13.27 10.74 9.81
C LEU A 524 12.64 11.77 10.74
N LEU A 525 13.00 13.05 10.62
CA LEU A 525 12.42 14.15 11.40
C LEU A 525 10.91 14.24 11.15
N ARG A 526 10.44 14.17 9.90
CA ARG A 526 9.02 14.14 9.59
C ARG A 526 8.29 12.99 10.28
N LEU A 527 8.87 11.80 10.22
CA LEU A 527 8.32 10.62 10.89
C LEU A 527 8.21 10.85 12.41
N MET A 528 9.25 11.38 13.03
CA MET A 528 9.27 11.68 14.46
C MET A 528 8.27 12.78 14.84
N ARG A 529 8.13 13.83 14.03
CA ARG A 529 7.10 14.86 14.21
C ARG A 529 5.69 14.30 14.09
N SER A 530 5.44 13.35 13.19
CA SER A 530 4.16 12.66 13.09
C SER A 530 3.84 11.83 14.34
N TRP A 531 4.83 11.44 15.13
CA TRP A 531 4.70 10.80 16.44
C TRP A 531 4.68 11.81 17.60
N GLN A 532 4.65 13.11 17.30
CA GLN A 532 4.69 14.20 18.27
C GLN A 532 5.96 14.19 19.17
N LEU A 533 7.04 13.61 18.67
CA LEU A 533 8.30 13.67 19.39
C LEU A 533 8.88 15.10 19.38
N PRO A 534 9.52 15.56 20.47
CA PRO A 534 10.13 16.86 20.56
C PRO A 534 11.47 16.88 19.80
N VAL A 535 11.37 17.04 18.50
CA VAL A 535 12.48 17.18 17.55
C VAL A 535 12.24 18.39 16.65
N PRO A 536 13.27 18.98 16.04
CA PRO A 536 13.10 20.14 15.15
C PRO A 536 12.13 19.86 14.00
N GLU A 537 11.43 20.89 13.57
CA GLU A 537 10.58 20.84 12.38
C GLU A 537 11.47 20.73 11.13
N PRO A 538 11.32 19.71 10.28
CA PRO A 538 12.06 19.62 9.03
C PRO A 538 11.43 20.55 7.97
N VAL A 539 12.18 21.56 7.56
CA VAL A 539 11.72 22.62 6.64
C VAL A 539 12.11 22.33 5.20
N ALA A 540 13.39 22.08 4.94
CA ALA A 540 13.87 21.69 3.62
C ALA A 540 15.14 20.83 3.70
N ALA A 541 15.38 20.03 2.67
CA ALA A 541 16.62 19.30 2.49
C ALA A 541 17.05 19.30 1.03
N SER A 542 18.38 19.32 0.77
CA SER A 542 18.90 19.34 -0.58
C SER A 542 19.91 18.23 -0.84
N HIS A 543 19.95 17.82 -2.10
CA HIS A 543 20.95 16.93 -2.69
C HIS A 543 21.51 17.58 -3.95
N TRP A 544 22.80 17.83 -3.99
CA TRP A 544 23.47 18.45 -5.11
C TRP A 544 24.52 17.50 -5.72
N PRO A 545 24.27 16.87 -6.86
CA PRO A 545 25.29 16.08 -7.56
C PRO A 545 26.46 16.97 -7.96
N ARG A 546 27.68 16.49 -7.73
CA ARG A 546 28.93 17.14 -8.17
C ARG A 546 29.62 16.30 -9.22
N ALA A 547 30.52 16.92 -9.97
CA ALA A 547 31.27 16.25 -11.02
C ALA A 547 31.87 14.92 -10.53
N GLY A 548 31.68 13.84 -11.28
CA GLY A 548 32.12 12.49 -10.96
C GLY A 548 31.14 11.72 -10.04
N LEU A 549 31.67 11.06 -9.00
CA LEU A 549 30.93 10.11 -8.14
C LEU A 549 30.51 10.71 -6.79
N PHE A 550 30.28 12.04 -6.71
CA PHE A 550 30.06 12.72 -5.43
C PHE A 550 28.75 13.50 -5.41
N TYR A 551 28.29 13.82 -4.20
CA TYR A 551 27.21 14.78 -3.95
C TYR A 551 27.50 15.60 -2.68
N GLU A 552 26.89 16.78 -2.59
CA GLU A 552 26.79 17.63 -1.40
C GLU A 552 25.34 17.63 -0.91
N ALA A 553 25.13 17.96 0.36
CA ALA A 553 23.80 17.94 0.97
C ALA A 553 23.68 18.98 2.08
N ASP A 554 22.48 19.57 2.18
CA ASP A 554 22.12 20.55 3.20
C ASP A 554 20.76 20.21 3.79
N ILE A 555 20.53 20.62 5.04
CA ILE A 555 19.24 20.54 5.69
C ILE A 555 18.90 21.87 6.37
N LEU A 556 17.66 22.28 6.23
CA LEU A 556 17.05 23.40 6.92
C LEU A 556 15.99 22.88 7.89
N VAL A 557 16.14 23.24 9.18
CA VAL A 557 15.19 22.84 10.22
C VAL A 557 14.71 24.06 10.99
N GLY A 558 13.52 23.97 11.58
CA GLY A 558 12.97 25.03 12.42
C GLY A 558 13.85 25.31 13.63
N LEU A 559 14.05 26.58 13.95
CA LEU A 559 14.68 27.01 15.20
C LEU A 559 13.76 26.66 16.37
N ILE A 560 14.32 26.13 17.45
CA ILE A 560 13.60 25.98 18.72
C ILE A 560 13.86 27.28 19.55
N PRO A 561 12.85 28.16 19.65
CA PRO A 561 13.07 29.51 20.20
C PRO A 561 13.54 29.46 21.64
N GLY A 562 14.54 30.29 21.96
CA GLY A 562 15.07 30.45 23.33
C GLY A 562 15.72 29.21 23.95
N SER A 563 15.87 28.14 23.17
CA SER A 563 16.50 26.92 23.67
C SER A 563 18.03 27.09 23.81
N ALA A 564 18.60 26.39 24.80
CA ALA A 564 20.03 26.22 24.94
C ALA A 564 20.35 24.72 25.14
N ASN A 565 21.51 24.29 24.68
CA ASN A 565 21.92 22.91 24.91
C ASN A 565 22.32 22.68 26.38
N VAL A 566 22.29 21.40 26.77
CA VAL A 566 22.55 20.99 28.17
C VAL A 566 23.93 21.50 28.64
N VAL A 567 24.95 21.53 27.78
CA VAL A 567 26.28 22.03 28.14
C VAL A 567 26.22 23.53 28.46
N GLN A 568 25.58 24.33 27.61
CA GLN A 568 25.41 25.78 27.84
C GLN A 568 24.61 26.08 29.11
N ARG A 569 23.56 25.30 29.39
CA ARG A 569 22.81 25.47 30.66
C ARG A 569 23.64 25.13 31.87
N LEU A 570 24.41 24.03 31.83
CA LEU A 570 25.26 23.59 32.91
C LEU A 570 26.47 24.51 33.16
N GLN A 571 26.83 25.31 32.19
CA GLN A 571 27.81 26.39 32.40
C GLN A 571 27.23 27.55 33.21
N GLN A 572 25.93 27.80 33.12
CA GLN A 572 25.26 28.93 33.78
C GLN A 572 24.75 28.58 35.17
N ARG A 573 24.18 27.38 35.34
CA ARG A 573 23.59 26.89 36.59
C ARG A 573 23.43 25.37 36.61
N PRO A 574 23.27 24.76 37.80
CA PRO A 574 22.82 23.39 37.89
C PRO A 574 21.40 23.25 37.29
N LEU A 575 21.07 22.12 36.68
CA LEU A 575 19.75 21.79 36.23
C LEU A 575 18.91 21.29 37.42
N ALA A 576 17.65 21.68 37.45
CA ALA A 576 16.69 21.16 38.42
C ALA A 576 16.39 19.68 38.16
N PRO A 577 16.00 18.88 39.17
CA PRO A 577 15.61 17.48 38.97
C PRO A 577 14.51 17.29 37.94
N ALA A 578 13.56 18.23 37.84
CA ALA A 578 12.50 18.19 36.82
C ALA A 578 13.01 18.34 35.37
N GLU A 579 14.07 19.15 35.16
CA GLU A 579 14.73 19.30 33.85
C GLU A 579 15.42 18.00 33.44
N TRP A 580 16.15 17.37 34.38
CA TRP A 580 16.76 16.05 34.16
C TRP A 580 15.72 14.97 33.83
N GLN A 581 14.58 14.96 34.53
CA GLN A 581 13.48 14.07 34.27
C GLN A 581 12.87 14.34 32.89
N ALA A 582 12.73 15.59 32.45
CA ALA A 582 12.24 15.95 31.13
C ALA A 582 13.16 15.40 30.02
N LEU A 583 14.49 15.54 30.21
CA LEU A 583 15.48 14.93 29.30
C LEU A 583 15.33 13.40 29.23
N GLY A 584 15.19 12.77 30.42
CA GLY A 584 14.97 11.31 30.51
C GLY A 584 13.72 10.84 29.77
N ARG A 585 12.58 11.51 29.99
CA ARG A 585 11.30 11.23 29.31
C ARG A 585 11.42 11.37 27.79
N THR A 586 12.07 12.43 27.32
CA THR A 586 12.26 12.67 25.88
C THR A 586 13.10 11.59 25.22
N ILE A 587 14.19 11.16 25.87
CA ILE A 587 14.99 10.04 25.37
C ILE A 587 14.21 8.74 25.39
N ARG A 588 13.39 8.52 26.41
CA ARG A 588 12.51 7.34 26.50
C ARG A 588 11.50 7.30 25.36
N GLN A 589 10.82 8.41 25.07
CA GLN A 589 9.88 8.54 23.95
C GLN A 589 10.53 8.18 22.62
N LEU A 590 11.76 8.68 22.38
CA LEU A 590 12.55 8.33 21.20
C LEU A 590 12.84 6.82 21.12
N HIS A 591 13.27 6.22 22.22
CA HIS A 591 13.64 4.81 22.30
C HIS A 591 12.41 3.88 22.19
N GLU A 592 11.23 4.30 22.64
CA GLU A 592 9.98 3.53 22.46
C GLU A 592 9.57 3.44 21.01
N ARG A 593 9.77 4.50 20.25
CA ARG A 593 9.58 4.52 18.79
C ARG A 593 10.74 3.84 18.03
N GLN A 594 11.65 3.14 18.75
CA GLN A 594 12.78 2.42 18.17
C GLN A 594 13.74 3.31 17.38
N VAL A 595 13.80 4.60 17.65
CA VAL A 595 14.75 5.52 17.00
C VAL A 595 16.10 5.46 17.69
N PHE A 596 17.11 5.00 16.96
CA PHE A 596 18.50 5.02 17.37
C PHE A 596 19.12 6.37 17.03
N HIS A 597 19.66 7.05 18.03
CA HIS A 597 20.43 8.28 17.83
C HIS A 597 21.92 7.97 17.74
N ALA A 598 22.54 8.24 16.59
CA ALA A 598 23.93 7.86 16.33
C ALA A 598 24.93 8.62 17.21
N ASP A 599 24.59 9.82 17.64
CA ASP A 599 25.46 10.71 18.47
C ASP A 599 24.69 11.37 19.61
N LEU A 600 24.02 10.58 20.47
CA LEU A 600 23.34 11.09 21.65
C LEU A 600 24.36 11.61 22.66
N ASN A 601 24.48 12.94 22.76
CA ASN A 601 25.41 13.62 23.62
C ASN A 601 24.78 14.89 24.24
N ALA A 602 25.45 15.55 25.18
CA ALA A 602 24.94 16.71 25.92
C ALA A 602 24.72 17.96 25.03
N HIS A 603 25.41 18.09 23.90
CA HIS A 603 25.21 19.19 22.95
C HIS A 603 23.97 19.01 22.07
N ASN A 604 23.52 17.75 21.87
CA ASN A 604 22.38 17.42 21.04
C ASN A 604 21.07 17.31 21.84
N LEU A 605 21.10 17.65 23.11
CA LEU A 605 19.95 17.79 24.00
C LEU A 605 19.75 19.27 24.30
N LEU A 606 18.57 19.80 24.02
CA LEU A 606 18.23 21.19 24.30
C LEU A 606 17.12 21.27 25.35
N LEU A 607 17.11 22.36 26.10
CA LEU A 607 16.02 22.77 26.96
C LEU A 607 15.51 24.13 26.51
N ASP A 608 14.22 24.26 26.27
CA ASP A 608 13.60 25.55 25.99
C ASP A 608 13.28 26.32 27.27
N PRO A 609 12.80 27.57 27.19
CA PRO A 609 12.45 28.38 28.36
C PRO A 609 11.37 27.79 29.26
N ALA A 610 10.50 26.92 28.70
CA ALA A 610 9.43 26.22 29.42
C ALA A 610 9.92 24.94 30.12
N GLY A 611 11.21 24.58 29.97
CA GLY A 611 11.79 23.35 30.50
C GLY A 611 11.47 22.11 29.68
N GLN A 612 10.88 22.26 28.49
CA GLN A 612 10.67 21.14 27.56
C GLN A 612 12.02 20.72 26.96
N ALA A 613 12.29 19.43 26.99
CA ALA A 613 13.48 18.86 26.40
C ALA A 613 13.27 18.51 24.92
N TRP A 614 14.29 18.76 24.11
CA TRP A 614 14.35 18.52 22.67
C TRP A 614 15.59 17.75 22.29
N ILE A 615 15.51 16.94 21.23
CA ILE A 615 16.67 16.23 20.66
C ILE A 615 16.92 16.74 19.25
N VAL A 616 18.18 17.02 18.92
CA VAL A 616 18.62 17.56 17.62
C VAL A 616 19.74 16.72 17.01
N ASP A 617 20.07 16.97 15.74
CA ASP A 617 21.16 16.33 14.98
C ASP A 617 20.95 14.82 14.74
N PHE A 618 20.03 14.50 13.85
CA PHE A 618 19.71 13.12 13.51
C PHE A 618 20.52 12.55 12.34
N ASP A 619 21.69 13.11 12.06
CA ASP A 619 22.60 12.55 11.05
C ASP A 619 22.97 11.09 11.41
N LYS A 620 22.89 10.18 10.43
CA LYS A 620 23.11 8.72 10.58
C LYS A 620 22.17 8.03 11.59
N CYS A 621 21.15 8.72 12.07
CA CYS A 621 20.12 8.13 12.92
C CYS A 621 19.10 7.32 12.10
N GLY A 622 18.23 6.58 12.77
CA GLY A 622 17.20 5.79 12.10
C GLY A 622 16.49 4.82 13.02
N VAL A 623 15.40 4.25 12.51
CA VAL A 623 14.64 3.25 13.25
C VAL A 623 15.41 1.91 13.27
N ARG A 624 15.63 1.36 14.47
CA ARG A 624 16.32 0.09 14.70
C ARG A 624 15.46 -0.82 15.58
N THR A 625 15.13 -1.99 15.09
CA THR A 625 14.43 -3.01 15.86
C THR A 625 15.32 -3.63 16.94
N GLY A 626 14.75 -4.01 18.07
CA GLY A 626 15.47 -4.57 19.22
C GLY A 626 15.73 -3.56 20.33
N GLY A 627 16.33 -4.01 21.43
CA GLY A 627 16.58 -3.18 22.63
C GLY A 627 18.03 -3.03 23.03
N ASP A 628 18.93 -3.88 22.52
CA ASP A 628 20.32 -4.01 22.99
C ASP A 628 21.18 -2.73 22.77
N TRP A 629 20.75 -1.84 21.88
CA TRP A 629 21.42 -0.58 21.60
C TRP A 629 21.00 0.57 22.55
N LYS A 630 19.84 0.46 23.21
CA LYS A 630 19.30 1.53 24.07
C LYS A 630 20.20 1.85 25.27
N PRO A 631 20.70 0.86 26.03
CA PRO A 631 21.67 1.13 27.10
C PRO A 631 22.95 1.78 26.60
N ARG A 632 23.44 1.38 25.42
CA ARG A 632 24.65 1.98 24.82
C ARG A 632 24.44 3.45 24.42
N ASN A 633 23.20 3.80 24.02
CA ASN A 633 22.83 5.18 23.72
C ASN A 633 22.86 6.05 24.99
N LEU A 634 22.30 5.56 26.09
CA LEU A 634 22.33 6.23 27.39
C LEU A 634 23.78 6.37 27.94
N GLU A 635 24.57 5.30 27.87
CA GLU A 635 25.95 5.32 28.32
C GLU A 635 26.80 6.28 27.48
N ARG A 636 26.52 6.47 26.21
CA ARG A 636 27.16 7.49 25.37
C ARG A 636 26.87 8.90 25.91
N LEU A 637 25.63 9.20 26.28
CA LEU A 637 25.26 10.47 26.90
C LEU A 637 25.99 10.68 28.21
N ARG A 638 26.01 9.66 29.09
CA ARG A 638 26.72 9.75 30.39
C ARG A 638 28.22 10.04 30.23
N ARG A 639 28.86 9.35 29.26
CA ARG A 639 30.26 9.64 28.91
C ARG A 639 30.46 11.05 28.36
N SER A 640 29.50 11.59 27.59
CA SER A 640 29.56 12.96 27.11
C SER A 640 29.50 13.96 28.26
N LEU A 641 28.61 13.81 29.23
CA LEU A 641 28.48 14.66 30.39
C LEU A 641 29.79 14.67 31.22
N ARG A 642 30.36 13.49 31.48
CA ARG A 642 31.66 13.34 32.16
C ARG A 642 32.80 14.06 31.43
N LYS A 643 32.85 13.89 30.11
CA LYS A 643 33.88 14.51 29.26
C LYS A 643 33.79 16.04 29.30
N GLU A 644 32.58 16.60 29.21
CA GLU A 644 32.42 18.06 29.24
C GLU A 644 32.72 18.62 30.62
N ALA A 645 32.47 17.92 31.73
CA ALA A 645 32.87 18.29 33.07
C ALA A 645 34.41 18.45 33.24
N THR A 646 35.21 17.79 32.43
CA THR A 646 36.67 17.92 32.43
C THR A 646 37.19 19.01 31.47
N ARG A 647 36.36 19.52 30.59
CA ARG A 647 36.78 20.43 29.50
C ARG A 647 36.29 21.85 29.66
N VAL A 648 35.20 22.04 30.40
CA VAL A 648 34.49 23.32 30.50
C VAL A 648 34.33 23.70 31.96
N ALA A 649 34.69 24.92 32.31
CA ALA A 649 34.51 25.46 33.65
C ALA A 649 33.90 26.87 33.56
N PRO A 650 32.91 27.21 34.40
CA PRO A 650 32.23 26.34 35.34
C PRO A 650 31.34 25.29 34.62
N TYR A 651 31.10 24.12 35.25
CA TYR A 651 30.22 23.10 34.74
C TYR A 651 29.49 22.42 35.90
N HIS A 652 28.22 22.72 36.06
CA HIS A 652 27.40 22.35 37.23
C HIS A 652 26.73 20.98 37.05
N TRP A 653 27.53 19.94 36.78
CA TRP A 653 27.07 18.56 36.66
C TRP A 653 27.83 17.64 37.63
N THR A 654 27.10 16.72 38.25
CA THR A 654 27.62 15.68 39.13
C THR A 654 27.05 14.32 38.77
N GLU A 655 27.68 13.23 39.20
CA GLU A 655 27.12 11.86 38.98
C GLU A 655 25.74 11.67 39.63
N ALA A 656 25.39 12.42 40.66
CA ALA A 656 24.10 12.37 41.31
C ALA A 656 22.94 12.81 40.35
N ASP A 657 23.24 13.70 39.40
CA ASP A 657 22.27 14.20 38.42
C ASP A 657 21.82 13.14 37.40
N TRP A 658 22.58 12.03 37.32
CA TRP A 658 22.17 10.89 36.49
C TRP A 658 20.93 10.18 37.05
N ALA A 659 20.68 10.17 38.36
CA ALA A 659 19.54 9.51 38.98
C ALA A 659 18.21 10.14 38.58
N PRO A 660 17.97 11.47 38.64
CA PRO A 660 16.75 12.08 38.18
C PRO A 660 16.52 11.91 36.65
N LEU A 661 17.56 11.90 35.81
CA LEU A 661 17.45 11.61 34.40
C LEU A 661 16.91 10.17 34.19
N MET A 662 17.48 9.19 34.89
CA MET A 662 17.05 7.82 34.82
C MET A 662 15.61 7.60 35.39
N ALA A 663 15.24 8.34 36.42
CA ALA A 663 13.88 8.35 36.92
C ALA A 663 12.90 8.80 35.80
N GLY A 664 13.17 9.92 35.13
CA GLY A 664 12.37 10.37 33.99
C GLY A 664 12.37 9.39 32.80
N TYR A 665 13.47 8.68 32.56
CA TYR A 665 13.54 7.64 31.55
C TYR A 665 12.69 6.40 31.87
N GLN A 666 12.47 6.10 33.16
CA GLN A 666 11.69 4.96 33.65
C GLN A 666 10.21 5.27 33.87
N ASP A 667 9.86 6.54 34.08
CA ASP A 667 8.59 7.05 34.63
C ASP A 667 7.51 7.38 33.59
N LEU A 668 7.56 6.85 32.37
CA LEU A 668 6.49 7.11 31.43
C LEU A 668 5.30 6.17 31.68
N PRO A 669 4.07 6.73 31.88
CA PRO A 669 2.86 5.94 31.70
C PRO A 669 2.84 5.40 30.27
N ALA A 670 2.30 4.19 30.09
CA ALA A 670 2.12 3.59 28.78
C ALA A 670 1.44 4.60 27.83
N PRO A 671 1.86 4.69 26.55
CA PRO A 671 1.23 5.60 25.59
C PRO A 671 -0.25 5.27 25.45
N PRO A 672 -1.12 6.31 25.30
CA PRO A 672 -2.56 6.15 25.15
C PRO A 672 -2.95 5.30 23.93
#